data_43b262e19dd28b021cecfdd4e7967d01
#
_entry.id   43b262e19dd28b021cecfdd4e7967d01
#
_cell.length_a   1.000
_cell.length_b   1.000
_cell.length_c   1.000
_cell.angle_alpha   90.00
_cell.angle_beta   90.00
_cell.angle_gamma   90.00
#
_symmetry.space_group_name_H-M   'P 1'
#
loop_
_entity.id
_entity.type
_entity.pdbx_description
1 polymer ?
#
loop_
_entity_poly.entity_id
_entity_poly.type
_entity_poly.pdbx_seq_one_letter_code
_entity_poly.pdbx_strand_id
1 'polypeptide(L)'
;MTGGGWRSETGDPDGSPEQVNERLSQPSLPPNERLSQPSLPPVERFSQPSSPVSQPSLASLPSLPSLPPTTELTDPDVGYPATDPMPPGRQKRFRSLLIGGASVTFAIIVAAGVLVASRQSDEPAAAELAGNLFAASPAGGADGRQLELNGVAAVGATVVIAGGEDADSGYRTEFFLSKDAGRTFARAQVRTAKGEPPVAGEVPRHLAAGPASSGGWVALGDRVGGTVVWTSPDGAAWTRQPDATASLAFGPRDRVADVAWTGNGFTAVGQTSDKGDFTDASPVVWLSRDGRSWERRAGWRLHPPTGGTLALTDVASVKGAIVVRGESSNKPYDITWRSTDAGNTWQAFAVPGESRKPELTFAATATTMLAVRQSGSRATTYTSPDGVRWTTAARIDVPGFRRLLRLTATSHAAVAAIETDSGIRLVRSTDGRSWQPAGTTAGGAEVRDAAAAADNTVVVGADAAHGGTGALLAVRDKAGKDVPTGIPNAIGSGKVVDALGAADGRVVAVGGANGEAAVWTSADGATWRPVQDKEKALAGQGRQRLTGVTPGFAGWLAVGSSGRAPGRPLVVTSADGESWRRADGAAAFQPDGTNPLIARGAAAGPDGYVIVGEDGFGAGTWWSPDLKTWERGIPAGEDNLVGTPATRRWMHSVTSGMFGFVAAGGVTDPNAYGGVFIRRPTVWISPDGRKWSLVRLPIPAGVNEGWLPHIASHDDVLVTAGTAVTGNGTGTAAFGYASVDGGRSWQPISLPVVAGEQSSVTAVAVTPRGFVVAGTVGRPGDVVIWTSADGRSWKPEQPRGIGMSGPGDQRLTAFTTVDGELVGVGSTATGQGDEPTVWRRPLSSDETGTP
;
A
#
# COMPACT_ATOMS: atom_id res chain seq x y z
N MET A 1 -26.42 -56.24 -26.43
CA MET A 1 -26.34 -56.67 -27.83
C MET A 1 -25.07 -56.09 -28.39
N THR A 2 -24.10 -56.97 -28.57
CA THR A 2 -23.04 -57.08 -29.56
C THR A 2 -22.09 -55.87 -29.68
N GLY A 3 -20.77 -55.93 -29.36
CA GLY A 3 -19.90 -57.09 -29.42
C GLY A 3 -18.76 -56.86 -30.39
N GLY A 4 -17.50 -57.07 -29.94
CA GLY A 4 -16.29 -57.20 -30.77
C GLY A 4 -15.22 -56.11 -30.45
N GLY A 5 -14.12 -56.26 -29.83
CA GLY A 5 -13.32 -57.46 -29.45
C GLY A 5 -12.34 -57.86 -30.57
N TRP A 6 -11.02 -57.63 -30.35
CA TRP A 6 -9.87 -58.44 -30.79
C TRP A 6 -8.58 -57.81 -30.23
N ARG A 7 -7.94 -58.39 -29.36
CA ARG A 7 -6.76 -59.18 -28.97
C ARG A 7 -5.49 -58.95 -29.83
N SER A 8 -4.44 -58.48 -29.17
CA SER A 8 -3.12 -59.09 -28.80
C SER A 8 -2.40 -59.89 -29.86
N GLU A 9 -1.12 -59.56 -30.08
CA GLU A 9 -0.07 -60.57 -30.12
C GLU A 9 1.33 -60.00 -29.78
N THR A 10 2.00 -60.81 -29.07
CA THR A 10 3.31 -60.77 -28.41
C THR A 10 4.46 -60.93 -29.41
N GLY A 11 5.64 -60.43 -29.06
CA GLY A 11 6.92 -60.84 -29.66
C GLY A 11 8.10 -59.97 -29.34
N ASP A 12 8.79 -60.24 -28.24
CA ASP A 12 10.21 -59.97 -28.03
C ASP A 12 11.04 -61.16 -28.61
N PRO A 13 12.32 -61.15 -28.95
CA PRO A 13 13.41 -60.46 -28.28
C PRO A 13 14.64 -60.01 -29.13
N ASP A 14 15.61 -59.37 -28.48
CA ASP A 14 17.09 -59.31 -28.68
C ASP A 14 17.71 -58.55 -29.88
N GLY A 15 18.63 -57.62 -29.49
CA GLY A 15 19.65 -57.10 -30.39
C GLY A 15 20.19 -55.69 -30.05
N SER A 16 20.96 -55.52 -29.03
CA SER A 16 22.01 -54.49 -28.99
C SER A 16 23.25 -54.99 -29.73
N PRO A 17 24.24 -54.16 -30.09
CA PRO A 17 24.45 -52.69 -30.07
C PRO A 17 25.03 -52.11 -31.37
N GLU A 18 24.89 -50.80 -31.59
CA GLU A 18 25.99 -50.06 -32.29
C GLU A 18 25.89 -48.57 -32.03
N GLN A 19 26.96 -48.02 -31.47
CA GLN A 19 27.23 -46.61 -31.34
C GLN A 19 27.49 -45.99 -32.72
N VAL A 20 26.72 -45.00 -33.14
CA VAL A 20 27.10 -44.08 -34.21
C VAL A 20 27.17 -42.68 -33.63
N ASN A 21 28.39 -42.20 -33.45
CA ASN A 21 28.76 -40.82 -33.19
C ASN A 21 28.43 -39.97 -34.46
N GLU A 22 27.43 -39.18 -34.46
CA GLU A 22 27.30 -38.06 -35.38
C GLU A 22 27.67 -36.76 -34.69
N ARG A 23 28.91 -36.33 -34.98
CA ARG A 23 29.36 -34.95 -34.77
C ARG A 23 28.64 -34.05 -35.77
N LEU A 24 27.71 -33.23 -35.28
CA LEU A 24 27.22 -32.08 -36.05
C LEU A 24 28.30 -31.00 -36.01
N SER A 25 28.87 -30.74 -37.16
CA SER A 25 29.85 -29.71 -37.46
C SER A 25 29.22 -28.33 -37.33
N GLN A 26 29.81 -27.47 -36.50
CA GLN A 26 29.53 -26.02 -36.51
C GLN A 26 30.14 -25.41 -37.78
N PRO A 27 29.45 -24.46 -38.44
CA PRO A 27 30.07 -23.70 -39.55
C PRO A 27 31.04 -22.64 -38.96
N SER A 28 32.26 -22.68 -39.49
CA SER A 28 33.34 -21.75 -39.22
C SER A 28 33.01 -20.35 -39.74
N LEU A 29 33.14 -19.32 -38.87
CA LEU A 29 33.14 -17.90 -39.23
C LEU A 29 34.42 -17.53 -39.97
N PRO A 30 34.37 -16.63 -40.98
CA PRO A 30 35.52 -16.13 -41.67
C PRO A 30 36.34 -15.12 -40.81
N PRO A 31 37.63 -14.88 -41.09
CA PRO A 31 38.52 -14.12 -40.23
C PRO A 31 38.34 -12.62 -40.37
N ASN A 32 38.43 -11.95 -39.24
CA ASN A 32 38.57 -10.56 -38.91
C ASN A 32 38.95 -9.60 -40.06
N GLU A 33 38.04 -8.74 -40.47
CA GLU A 33 38.38 -7.43 -40.96
C GLU A 33 38.47 -6.44 -39.80
N ARG A 34 39.66 -5.90 -39.58
CA ARG A 34 39.93 -4.78 -38.66
C ARG A 34 39.28 -3.51 -39.25
N LEU A 35 38.15 -3.10 -38.67
CA LEU A 35 37.64 -1.76 -38.84
C LEU A 35 38.45 -0.83 -37.95
N SER A 36 39.20 0.09 -38.60
CA SER A 36 39.95 1.16 -38.02
C SER A 36 39.02 2.09 -37.21
N GLN A 37 39.33 2.30 -35.93
CA GLN A 37 38.68 3.34 -35.13
C GLN A 37 39.10 4.72 -35.66
N PRO A 38 38.20 5.70 -35.80
CA PRO A 38 38.56 7.06 -36.05
C PRO A 38 39.22 7.65 -34.81
N SER A 39 40.41 8.20 -34.99
CA SER A 39 41.18 8.92 -34.01
C SER A 39 40.45 10.20 -33.53
N LEU A 40 40.26 10.32 -32.23
CA LEU A 40 39.83 11.55 -31.55
C LEU A 40 40.92 12.64 -31.71
N PRO A 41 40.54 13.92 -31.92
CA PRO A 41 41.48 15.01 -31.94
C PRO A 41 42.11 15.24 -30.55
N PRO A 42 43.33 15.80 -30.48
CA PRO A 42 44.06 15.97 -29.23
C PRO A 42 43.43 17.04 -28.36
N VAL A 43 43.21 16.70 -27.09
CA VAL A 43 42.78 17.63 -26.06
C VAL A 43 43.95 18.59 -25.76
N GLU A 44 43.77 19.87 -26.06
CA GLU A 44 44.64 20.94 -25.64
C GLU A 44 44.68 21.04 -24.11
N ARG A 45 45.85 20.85 -23.54
CA ARG A 45 46.16 21.13 -22.13
C ARG A 45 46.17 22.64 -21.93
N PHE A 46 45.14 23.15 -21.32
CA PHE A 46 45.22 24.52 -20.74
C PHE A 46 46.09 24.47 -19.48
N SER A 47 47.20 25.20 -19.55
CA SER A 47 48.10 25.47 -18.45
C SER A 47 47.39 26.29 -17.38
N GLN A 48 47.50 25.87 -16.13
CA GLN A 48 47.06 26.69 -14.97
C GLN A 48 47.96 27.91 -14.80
N PRO A 49 47.43 29.09 -14.55
CA PRO A 49 48.20 30.17 -13.95
C PRO A 49 48.10 30.08 -12.43
N SER A 50 49.23 29.86 -11.79
CA SER A 50 49.46 30.03 -10.38
C SER A 50 49.44 31.53 -10.01
N SER A 51 48.46 31.94 -9.20
CA SER A 51 48.58 33.14 -8.35
C SER A 51 47.68 33.00 -7.13
N PRO A 52 48.11 33.36 -5.94
CA PRO A 52 47.39 33.14 -4.69
C PRO A 52 46.34 34.25 -4.51
N VAL A 53 45.08 33.80 -4.41
CA VAL A 53 43.98 34.69 -3.98
C VAL A 53 43.96 34.72 -2.46
N SER A 54 44.24 35.88 -1.89
CA SER A 54 44.13 36.25 -0.49
C SER A 54 42.73 36.00 0.05
N GLN A 55 42.63 35.36 1.19
CA GLN A 55 41.36 35.24 1.95
C GLN A 55 40.88 36.64 2.37
N PRO A 56 39.61 36.98 2.20
CA PRO A 56 39.04 38.15 2.85
C PRO A 56 38.78 37.83 4.33
N SER A 57 39.28 38.68 5.20
CA SER A 57 39.03 38.72 6.64
C SER A 57 37.53 38.79 6.93
N LEU A 58 37.08 37.98 7.91
CA LEU A 58 35.78 38.08 8.54
C LEU A 58 35.57 39.49 9.12
N ALA A 59 34.77 40.30 8.42
CA ALA A 59 34.21 41.52 8.95
C ALA A 59 33.01 41.14 9.85
N SER A 60 33.11 41.64 11.07
CA SER A 60 32.16 41.55 12.17
C SER A 60 30.70 41.82 11.75
N LEU A 61 29.80 40.84 12.05
CA LEU A 61 28.35 41.03 12.08
C LEU A 61 27.97 41.98 13.24
N PRO A 62 27.00 42.89 13.05
CA PRO A 62 26.54 43.73 14.13
C PRO A 62 25.75 42.90 15.16
N SER A 63 26.03 43.18 16.45
CA SER A 63 25.39 42.60 17.63
C SER A 63 23.86 42.87 17.62
N LEU A 64 23.06 41.85 17.81
CA LEU A 64 21.64 41.97 18.14
C LEU A 64 21.46 42.66 19.49
N PRO A 65 20.45 43.53 19.67
CA PRO A 65 20.18 44.16 20.96
C PRO A 65 19.68 43.16 22.00
N SER A 66 20.27 43.24 23.19
CA SER A 66 19.90 42.47 24.37
C SER A 66 18.46 42.79 24.81
N LEU A 67 17.70 41.69 25.04
CA LEU A 67 16.40 41.75 25.70
C LEU A 67 16.54 42.24 27.16
N PRO A 68 15.61 43.08 27.67
CA PRO A 68 15.65 43.51 29.07
C PRO A 68 15.30 42.36 30.04
N PRO A 69 15.74 42.42 31.31
CA PRO A 69 15.52 41.35 32.27
C PRO A 69 14.05 41.26 32.68
N THR A 70 13.57 40.03 32.74
CA THR A 70 12.24 39.66 33.28
C THR A 70 12.16 40.07 34.74
N THR A 71 11.28 41.01 35.05
CA THR A 71 10.81 41.31 36.39
C THR A 71 9.89 40.21 36.89
N GLU A 72 10.26 39.60 38.00
CA GLU A 72 9.38 38.77 38.81
C GLU A 72 8.15 39.58 39.24
N LEU A 73 6.98 39.12 38.81
CA LEU A 73 5.70 39.53 39.33
C LEU A 73 5.26 38.48 40.36
N THR A 74 5.33 38.88 41.59
CA THR A 74 4.74 38.26 42.78
C THR A 74 3.23 38.21 42.65
N ASP A 75 2.69 37.05 42.89
CA ASP A 75 1.30 36.63 42.92
C ASP A 75 0.50 37.39 44.02
N PRO A 76 -0.73 37.90 43.73
CA PRO A 76 -1.65 38.18 44.78
C PRO A 76 -2.72 37.09 44.87
N ASP A 77 -2.82 36.50 46.05
CA ASP A 77 -3.91 35.74 46.64
C ASP A 77 -5.30 35.96 45.98
N VAL A 78 -5.87 34.90 45.46
CA VAL A 78 -7.32 34.77 45.27
C VAL A 78 -7.77 33.43 45.86
N GLY A 79 -8.32 33.53 47.09
CA GLY A 79 -8.90 32.43 47.83
C GLY A 79 -10.11 31.83 47.15
N TYR A 80 -10.11 30.49 47.04
CA TYR A 80 -11.31 29.70 46.76
C TYR A 80 -12.03 29.37 48.07
N PRO A 81 -13.35 29.49 48.17
CA PRO A 81 -14.07 29.08 49.38
C PRO A 81 -14.17 27.55 49.46
N ALA A 82 -13.82 27.05 50.64
CA ALA A 82 -13.99 25.64 51.01
C ALA A 82 -15.48 25.25 51.00
N THR A 83 -15.83 24.14 50.34
CA THR A 83 -17.12 23.48 50.51
C THR A 83 -17.00 22.41 51.60
N ASP A 84 -17.90 22.54 52.59
CA ASP A 84 -18.06 21.62 53.71
C ASP A 84 -18.41 20.16 53.27
N PRO A 85 -18.06 19.15 54.12
CA PRO A 85 -18.38 17.76 53.86
C PRO A 85 -19.83 17.40 54.26
N MET A 86 -20.52 16.73 53.35
CA MET A 86 -21.84 16.15 53.64
C MET A 86 -21.74 14.88 54.52
N PRO A 87 -22.69 14.65 55.42
CA PRO A 87 -22.69 13.50 56.31
C PRO A 87 -23.17 12.18 55.66
N PRO A 88 -22.83 11.02 56.26
CA PRO A 88 -23.13 9.71 55.66
C PRO A 88 -24.56 9.26 55.95
N GLY A 89 -25.34 8.94 54.91
CA GLY A 89 -26.72 8.49 55.02
C GLY A 89 -26.97 7.13 54.37
N ARG A 90 -27.01 6.12 55.20
CA ARG A 90 -27.79 4.86 55.09
C ARG A 90 -27.88 4.13 53.74
N GLN A 91 -27.13 3.03 53.66
CA GLN A 91 -27.39 1.87 52.80
C GLN A 91 -28.77 1.27 53.09
N LYS A 92 -29.60 1.14 52.03
CA LYS A 92 -30.69 0.16 52.00
C LYS A 92 -30.45 -0.75 50.78
N ARG A 93 -30.32 -2.03 51.09
CA ARG A 93 -30.25 -3.16 50.18
C ARG A 93 -31.53 -3.23 49.33
N PHE A 94 -31.38 -3.25 47.99
CA PHE A 94 -32.31 -3.90 47.10
C PHE A 94 -31.54 -4.84 46.18
N ARG A 95 -31.76 -6.09 46.35
CA ARG A 95 -31.38 -7.18 45.47
C ARG A 95 -32.52 -7.43 44.49
N SER A 96 -32.10 -7.81 43.26
CA SER A 96 -32.89 -8.48 42.22
C SER A 96 -33.88 -7.59 41.44
N LEU A 97 -33.50 -7.27 40.20
CA LEU A 97 -34.24 -7.40 38.94
C LEU A 97 -33.53 -6.56 37.84
N LEU A 98 -32.60 -7.21 37.17
CA LEU A 98 -31.95 -6.60 35.95
C LEU A 98 -31.68 -7.76 34.98
N ILE A 99 -32.73 -8.23 34.34
CA ILE A 99 -32.66 -8.89 33.03
C ILE A 99 -33.94 -8.44 32.33
N GLY A 100 -33.83 -7.54 31.34
CA GLY A 100 -34.96 -7.14 30.49
C GLY A 100 -34.96 -5.69 29.96
N GLY A 101 -33.97 -4.86 30.30
CA GLY A 101 -34.02 -3.41 29.96
C GLY A 101 -33.13 -2.91 28.81
N ALA A 102 -32.26 -3.72 28.25
CA ALA A 102 -31.26 -3.23 27.29
C ALA A 102 -31.71 -3.15 25.83
N SER A 103 -32.83 -3.77 25.48
CA SER A 103 -33.30 -3.80 24.06
C SER A 103 -34.31 -2.73 23.69
N VAL A 104 -34.93 -2.08 24.67
CA VAL A 104 -35.95 -1.05 24.42
C VAL A 104 -35.37 0.35 24.41
N THR A 105 -34.27 0.59 25.12
CA THR A 105 -33.63 1.91 25.19
C THR A 105 -32.86 2.24 23.87
N PHE A 106 -32.35 1.21 23.17
CA PHE A 106 -31.67 1.42 21.89
C PHE A 106 -32.66 1.73 20.76
N ALA A 107 -33.85 1.16 20.78
CA ALA A 107 -34.92 1.46 19.80
C ALA A 107 -35.53 2.87 19.96
N ILE A 108 -35.54 3.41 21.18
CA ILE A 108 -36.07 4.77 21.45
C ILE A 108 -35.04 5.85 21.05
N ILE A 109 -33.74 5.59 21.19
CA ILE A 109 -32.70 6.53 20.77
C ILE A 109 -32.60 6.60 19.24
N VAL A 110 -32.79 5.48 18.53
CA VAL A 110 -32.84 5.44 17.07
C VAL A 110 -34.12 6.10 16.52
N ALA A 111 -35.27 5.87 17.19
CA ALA A 111 -36.52 6.51 16.80
C ALA A 111 -36.56 8.03 17.15
N ALA A 112 -35.91 8.46 18.21
CA ALA A 112 -35.75 9.87 18.54
C ALA A 112 -34.77 10.61 17.62
N GLY A 113 -33.69 9.90 17.17
CA GLY A 113 -32.77 10.43 16.15
C GLY A 113 -33.42 10.64 14.77
N VAL A 114 -34.30 9.72 14.37
CA VAL A 114 -35.05 9.85 13.09
C VAL A 114 -36.15 10.89 13.18
N LEU A 115 -36.76 11.11 14.36
CA LEU A 115 -37.83 12.10 14.55
C LEU A 115 -37.31 13.53 14.76
N VAL A 116 -36.05 13.71 15.18
CA VAL A 116 -35.41 15.03 15.26
C VAL A 116 -34.83 15.44 13.90
N ALA A 117 -34.38 14.48 13.07
CA ALA A 117 -33.95 14.75 11.71
C ALA A 117 -35.09 15.16 10.75
N SER A 118 -36.35 14.86 11.08
CA SER A 118 -37.50 15.21 10.23
C SER A 118 -38.14 16.58 10.55
N ARG A 119 -37.54 17.41 11.39
CA ARG A 119 -38.05 18.74 11.77
C ARG A 119 -37.07 19.90 11.62
N GLN A 120 -35.99 19.70 10.89
CA GLN A 120 -35.14 20.82 10.50
C GLN A 120 -35.31 21.15 9.03
N SER A 121 -36.00 22.27 8.85
CA SER A 121 -36.01 23.23 7.70
C SER A 121 -34.93 23.09 6.66
N ASP A 122 -35.27 23.09 5.38
CA ASP A 122 -34.61 23.62 4.16
C ASP A 122 -33.07 23.84 4.16
N GLU A 123 -32.27 23.00 4.85
CA GLU A 123 -30.86 22.87 4.56
C GLU A 123 -30.69 21.83 3.45
N PRO A 124 -29.80 22.09 2.46
CA PRO A 124 -29.53 21.13 1.38
C PRO A 124 -29.12 19.80 1.95
N ALA A 125 -29.63 18.73 1.35
CA ALA A 125 -29.45 17.34 1.82
C ALA A 125 -28.01 17.08 2.25
N ALA A 126 -27.84 16.72 3.52
CA ALA A 126 -26.54 16.39 4.07
C ALA A 126 -25.97 15.14 3.38
N ALA A 127 -24.66 15.06 3.27
CA ALA A 127 -23.99 13.84 2.86
C ALA A 127 -24.33 12.68 3.80
N GLU A 128 -24.43 11.49 3.26
CA GLU A 128 -24.65 10.27 4.03
C GLU A 128 -23.65 9.19 3.68
N LEU A 129 -23.35 8.31 4.64
CA LEU A 129 -22.59 7.10 4.37
C LEU A 129 -23.51 6.14 3.62
N ALA A 130 -23.10 5.79 2.41
CA ALA A 130 -23.94 5.10 1.43
C ALA A 130 -23.66 3.60 1.33
N GLY A 131 -23.02 2.99 2.33
CA GLY A 131 -22.69 1.56 2.33
C GLY A 131 -23.90 0.66 2.09
N ASN A 132 -25.08 1.07 2.51
CA ASN A 132 -26.34 0.34 2.27
C ASN A 132 -26.94 0.64 0.89
N LEU A 133 -26.72 1.84 0.35
CA LEU A 133 -27.22 2.22 -0.99
C LEU A 133 -26.45 1.44 -2.08
N PHE A 134 -25.14 1.32 -1.95
CA PHE A 134 -24.30 0.54 -2.87
C PHE A 134 -24.18 -0.90 -2.39
N ALA A 135 -25.25 -1.68 -2.52
CA ALA A 135 -25.22 -3.09 -2.17
C ALA A 135 -24.20 -3.86 -3.04
N ALA A 136 -23.48 -4.80 -2.47
CA ALA A 136 -22.63 -5.70 -3.25
C ALA A 136 -23.49 -6.68 -4.05
N SER A 137 -23.06 -7.02 -5.28
CA SER A 137 -23.71 -8.09 -6.04
C SER A 137 -23.58 -9.41 -5.27
N PRO A 138 -24.66 -10.20 -5.14
CA PRO A 138 -24.62 -11.51 -4.49
C PRO A 138 -23.66 -12.52 -5.14
N ALA A 139 -23.31 -12.31 -6.41
CA ALA A 139 -22.45 -13.21 -7.18
C ALA A 139 -20.94 -12.90 -7.04
N GLY A 140 -20.57 -11.82 -6.34
CA GLY A 140 -19.17 -11.45 -6.13
C GLY A 140 -18.47 -12.48 -5.25
N GLY A 141 -17.55 -13.26 -5.82
CA GLY A 141 -16.64 -14.12 -5.08
C GLY A 141 -15.71 -13.25 -4.21
N ALA A 142 -15.10 -13.83 -3.20
CA ALA A 142 -14.14 -13.12 -2.33
C ALA A 142 -12.71 -13.13 -2.92
N ASP A 143 -12.54 -13.50 -4.18
CA ASP A 143 -11.23 -13.82 -4.78
C ASP A 143 -10.37 -12.59 -5.12
N GLY A 144 -10.97 -11.39 -5.12
CA GLY A 144 -10.29 -10.12 -5.39
C GLY A 144 -9.64 -9.46 -4.17
N ARG A 145 -9.74 -10.07 -2.98
CA ARG A 145 -9.22 -9.49 -1.74
C ARG A 145 -7.72 -9.69 -1.63
N GLN A 146 -6.98 -8.63 -1.36
CA GLN A 146 -5.52 -8.67 -1.17
C GLN A 146 -5.17 -8.45 0.30
N LEU A 147 -5.38 -9.51 1.08
CA LEU A 147 -4.87 -9.56 2.45
C LEU A 147 -3.39 -9.96 2.41
N GLU A 148 -2.54 -9.18 3.04
CA GLU A 148 -1.14 -9.51 3.26
C GLU A 148 -0.90 -9.86 4.73
N LEU A 149 -0.26 -11.01 4.99
CA LEU A 149 0.16 -11.42 6.31
C LEU A 149 1.69 -11.42 6.36
N ASN A 150 2.27 -10.50 7.14
CA ASN A 150 3.69 -10.22 7.10
C ASN A 150 4.47 -10.79 8.27
N GLY A 151 3.86 -10.85 9.46
CA GLY A 151 4.52 -11.34 10.66
C GLY A 151 3.55 -12.04 11.60
N VAL A 152 4.05 -12.99 12.38
CA VAL A 152 3.28 -13.69 13.41
C VAL A 152 4.12 -13.90 14.66
N ALA A 153 3.54 -13.63 15.83
CA ALA A 153 4.16 -13.94 17.11
C ALA A 153 3.15 -14.61 18.04
N ALA A 154 3.64 -15.42 18.97
CA ALA A 154 2.79 -16.15 19.89
C ALA A 154 3.33 -16.15 21.33
N VAL A 155 2.41 -16.07 22.29
CA VAL A 155 2.68 -16.26 23.73
C VAL A 155 1.66 -17.28 24.26
N GLY A 156 2.12 -18.50 24.52
CA GLY A 156 1.20 -19.59 24.89
C GLY A 156 0.21 -19.89 23.76
N ALA A 157 -1.08 -19.78 24.04
CA ALA A 157 -2.15 -19.95 23.06
C ALA A 157 -2.56 -18.63 22.37
N THR A 158 -2.07 -17.50 22.82
CA THR A 158 -2.35 -16.20 22.20
C THR A 158 -1.43 -16.01 21.00
N VAL A 159 -2.03 -15.76 19.83
CA VAL A 159 -1.32 -15.51 18.57
C VAL A 159 -1.76 -14.17 18.05
N VAL A 160 -0.79 -13.37 17.62
CA VAL A 160 -1.04 -12.14 16.88
C VAL A 160 -0.41 -12.25 15.51
N ILE A 161 -1.16 -11.86 14.48
CA ILE A 161 -0.68 -11.71 13.11
C ILE A 161 -0.69 -10.22 12.79
N ALA A 162 0.41 -9.75 12.21
CA ALA A 162 0.56 -8.41 11.66
C ALA A 162 0.49 -8.46 10.14
N GLY A 163 -0.28 -7.57 9.55
CA GLY A 163 -0.47 -7.51 8.12
C GLY A 163 -1.36 -6.35 7.73
N GLY A 164 -2.09 -6.51 6.66
CA GLY A 164 -3.06 -5.53 6.22
C GLY A 164 -3.69 -5.89 4.90
N GLU A 165 -4.55 -5.01 4.46
CA GLU A 165 -5.24 -5.10 3.19
C GLU A 165 -4.70 -4.03 2.24
N ASP A 166 -4.38 -4.41 1.01
CA ASP A 166 -4.16 -3.45 -0.06
C ASP A 166 -5.53 -2.91 -0.50
N ALA A 167 -5.94 -1.81 0.12
CA ALA A 167 -7.22 -1.16 -0.11
C ALA A 167 -7.07 -0.05 -1.16
N ASP A 168 -8.19 0.45 -1.66
CA ASP A 168 -8.22 1.49 -2.70
C ASP A 168 -7.69 2.85 -2.22
N SER A 169 -7.81 3.12 -0.92
CA SER A 169 -7.20 4.27 -0.25
C SER A 169 -5.69 4.12 0.00
N GLY A 170 -5.11 2.97 -0.37
CA GLY A 170 -3.75 2.55 -0.06
C GLY A 170 -3.73 1.39 0.95
N TYR A 171 -2.53 0.96 1.33
CA TYR A 171 -2.37 -0.15 2.26
C TYR A 171 -2.95 0.19 3.65
N ARG A 172 -3.85 -0.66 4.16
CA ARG A 172 -4.45 -0.53 5.48
C ARG A 172 -3.81 -1.51 6.45
N THR A 173 -3.23 -0.99 7.53
CA THR A 173 -2.64 -1.77 8.61
C THR A 173 -3.70 -2.54 9.38
N GLU A 174 -3.51 -3.84 9.56
CA GLU A 174 -4.38 -4.70 10.36
C GLU A 174 -3.59 -5.65 11.25
N PHE A 175 -4.17 -5.96 12.40
CA PHE A 175 -3.70 -7.01 13.30
C PHE A 175 -4.83 -7.98 13.58
N PHE A 176 -4.49 -9.26 13.67
CA PHE A 176 -5.45 -10.30 13.95
C PHE A 176 -5.01 -11.07 15.20
N LEU A 177 -5.97 -11.27 16.12
CA LEU A 177 -5.74 -11.91 17.41
C LEU A 177 -6.46 -13.25 17.46
N SER A 178 -5.75 -14.28 17.86
CA SER A 178 -6.28 -15.57 18.29
C SER A 178 -5.95 -15.82 19.76
N LYS A 179 -6.88 -16.39 20.51
CA LYS A 179 -6.68 -16.82 21.90
C LYS A 179 -6.69 -18.34 22.06
N ASP A 180 -6.82 -19.07 20.97
CA ASP A 180 -7.01 -20.52 20.90
C ASP A 180 -5.96 -21.22 20.02
N ALA A 181 -4.73 -20.72 20.05
CA ALA A 181 -3.58 -21.24 19.30
C ALA A 181 -3.78 -21.26 17.77
N GLY A 182 -4.44 -20.23 17.24
CA GLY A 182 -4.63 -20.02 15.81
C GLY A 182 -5.85 -20.71 15.21
N ARG A 183 -6.75 -21.27 16.02
CA ARG A 183 -7.99 -21.89 15.49
C ARG A 183 -8.99 -20.85 15.00
N THR A 184 -9.15 -19.79 15.77
CA THR A 184 -10.01 -18.67 15.38
C THR A 184 -9.24 -17.35 15.52
N PHE A 185 -9.48 -16.44 14.61
CA PHE A 185 -8.91 -15.09 14.65
C PHE A 185 -10.02 -14.04 14.67
N ALA A 186 -9.78 -12.96 15.39
CA ALA A 186 -10.58 -11.76 15.36
C ALA A 186 -9.72 -10.56 14.96
N ARG A 187 -10.29 -9.60 14.25
CA ARG A 187 -9.64 -8.36 13.90
C ARG A 187 -9.40 -7.52 15.16
N ALA A 188 -8.19 -7.03 15.36
CA ALA A 188 -7.84 -6.13 16.44
C ALA A 188 -8.23 -4.68 16.09
N GLN A 189 -8.42 -3.84 17.11
CA GLN A 189 -8.63 -2.41 16.91
C GLN A 189 -7.29 -1.71 16.73
N VAL A 190 -7.16 -0.86 15.71
CA VAL A 190 -5.98 -0.04 15.47
C VAL A 190 -6.37 1.42 15.53
N ARG A 191 -5.67 2.21 16.33
CA ARG A 191 -5.89 3.66 16.47
C ARG A 191 -4.58 4.41 16.59
N THR A 192 -4.57 5.68 16.21
CA THR A 192 -3.47 6.59 16.56
C THR A 192 -3.48 6.89 18.05
N ALA A 193 -2.42 7.52 18.57
CA ALA A 193 -2.36 7.96 19.96
C ALA A 193 -3.44 8.99 20.32
N LYS A 194 -4.05 9.64 19.34
CA LYS A 194 -5.19 10.57 19.51
C LYS A 194 -6.54 9.87 19.44
N GLY A 195 -6.57 8.53 19.19
CA GLY A 195 -7.80 7.77 19.04
C GLY A 195 -8.39 7.76 17.62
N GLU A 196 -7.71 8.39 16.66
CA GLU A 196 -8.08 8.46 15.25
C GLU A 196 -7.79 7.12 14.53
N PRO A 197 -8.43 6.85 13.39
CA PRO A 197 -8.07 5.72 12.53
C PRO A 197 -6.59 5.78 12.08
N PRO A 198 -5.97 4.63 11.74
CA PRO A 198 -4.62 4.61 11.20
C PRO A 198 -4.55 5.30 9.84
N VAL A 199 -3.38 5.82 9.50
CA VAL A 199 -3.11 6.41 8.19
C VAL A 199 -2.85 5.29 7.17
N ALA A 200 -3.33 5.45 5.93
CA ALA A 200 -3.07 4.52 4.85
C ALA A 200 -1.58 4.53 4.43
N GLY A 201 -1.10 3.40 3.89
CA GLY A 201 0.27 3.27 3.39
C GLY A 201 1.30 2.85 4.44
N GLU A 202 0.89 2.47 5.64
CA GLU A 202 1.76 1.96 6.71
C GLU A 202 1.71 0.44 6.76
N VAL A 203 2.86 -0.24 6.59
CA VAL A 203 2.95 -1.70 6.44
C VAL A 203 3.68 -2.31 7.63
N PRO A 204 3.00 -3.02 8.56
CA PRO A 204 3.66 -3.71 9.65
C PRO A 204 4.43 -4.93 9.11
N ARG A 205 5.69 -5.07 9.53
CA ARG A 205 6.60 -6.12 9.03
C ARG A 205 7.10 -7.04 10.10
N HIS A 206 7.49 -6.49 11.24
CA HIS A 206 8.16 -7.22 12.31
C HIS A 206 7.31 -7.14 13.58
N LEU A 207 7.16 -8.28 14.27
CA LEU A 207 6.30 -8.41 15.43
C LEU A 207 7.04 -9.11 16.56
N ALA A 208 7.01 -8.53 17.74
CA ALA A 208 7.56 -9.13 18.94
C ALA A 208 6.58 -9.06 20.11
N ALA A 209 6.66 -10.05 21.00
CA ALA A 209 5.83 -10.14 22.20
C ALA A 209 6.70 -10.17 23.43
N GLY A 210 6.39 -9.31 24.38
CA GLY A 210 6.93 -9.30 25.75
C GLY A 210 5.82 -9.44 26.79
N PRO A 211 6.15 -9.40 28.09
CA PRO A 211 5.14 -9.35 29.15
C PRO A 211 4.27 -8.10 29.05
N ALA A 212 3.00 -8.23 29.39
CA ALA A 212 2.07 -7.09 29.39
C ALA A 212 2.54 -5.90 30.27
N SER A 213 3.25 -6.19 31.37
CA SER A 213 3.85 -5.18 32.24
C SER A 213 4.98 -4.37 31.58
N SER A 214 5.51 -4.83 30.45
CA SER A 214 6.65 -4.21 29.73
C SER A 214 6.29 -3.86 28.30
N GLY A 215 5.05 -3.43 28.06
CA GLY A 215 4.57 -2.99 26.75
C GLY A 215 3.82 -4.05 25.95
N GLY A 216 3.80 -5.31 26.37
CA GLY A 216 3.04 -6.39 25.73
C GLY A 216 3.56 -6.71 24.32
N TRP A 217 2.89 -6.21 23.30
CA TRP A 217 3.19 -6.47 21.88
C TRP A 217 3.72 -5.23 21.20
N VAL A 218 4.72 -5.40 20.36
CA VAL A 218 5.30 -4.34 19.53
C VAL A 218 5.33 -4.80 18.09
N ALA A 219 4.89 -3.94 17.18
CA ALA A 219 5.10 -4.09 15.76
C ALA A 219 5.90 -2.91 15.21
N LEU A 220 6.83 -3.20 14.33
CA LEU A 220 7.60 -2.23 13.56
C LEU A 220 7.32 -2.44 12.07
N GLY A 221 7.24 -1.36 11.33
CA GLY A 221 6.95 -1.44 9.91
C GLY A 221 7.38 -0.22 9.13
N ASP A 222 7.09 -0.25 7.85
CA ASP A 222 7.53 0.73 6.87
C ASP A 222 6.41 1.69 6.48
N ARG A 223 6.80 2.93 6.21
CA ARG A 223 6.01 3.92 5.48
C ARG A 223 6.92 4.76 4.59
N VAL A 224 6.34 5.53 3.71
CA VAL A 224 7.10 6.55 2.99
C VAL A 224 7.71 7.53 3.99
N GLY A 225 9.04 7.59 4.04
CA GLY A 225 9.80 8.50 4.90
C GLY A 225 10.18 7.97 6.29
N GLY A 226 10.06 6.66 6.57
CA GLY A 226 10.62 6.08 7.78
C GLY A 226 9.87 4.89 8.37
N THR A 227 10.24 4.54 9.59
CA THR A 227 9.67 3.42 10.35
C THR A 227 8.47 3.87 11.17
N VAL A 228 7.45 3.02 11.24
CA VAL A 228 6.26 3.19 12.08
C VAL A 228 6.28 2.18 13.22
N VAL A 229 5.80 2.61 14.39
CA VAL A 229 5.74 1.81 15.60
C VAL A 229 4.30 1.66 16.07
N TRP A 230 3.87 0.44 16.33
CA TRP A 230 2.60 0.13 17.00
C TRP A 230 2.86 -0.66 18.28
N THR A 231 2.06 -0.41 19.31
CA THR A 231 2.11 -1.13 20.57
C THR A 231 0.74 -1.59 21.00
N SER A 232 0.68 -2.73 21.67
CA SER A 232 -0.55 -3.26 22.24
C SER A 232 -0.26 -3.98 23.56
N PRO A 233 -1.02 -3.73 24.63
CA PRO A 233 -0.85 -4.46 25.89
C PRO A 233 -1.35 -5.90 25.83
N ASP A 234 -2.29 -6.22 24.95
CA ASP A 234 -3.07 -7.46 24.94
C ASP A 234 -3.21 -8.12 23.56
N GLY A 235 -2.71 -7.47 22.50
CA GLY A 235 -2.89 -7.88 21.10
C GLY A 235 -4.24 -7.54 20.50
N ALA A 236 -5.21 -7.05 21.29
CA ALA A 236 -6.58 -6.73 20.83
C ALA A 236 -6.74 -5.25 20.46
N ALA A 237 -6.06 -4.37 21.19
CA ALA A 237 -6.08 -2.93 20.95
C ALA A 237 -4.66 -2.42 20.66
N TRP A 238 -4.45 -1.88 19.47
CA TRP A 238 -3.17 -1.39 18.98
C TRP A 238 -3.16 0.14 18.90
N THR A 239 -2.10 0.73 19.42
CA THR A 239 -1.87 2.17 19.32
C THR A 239 -0.68 2.45 18.43
N ARG A 240 -0.91 3.16 17.34
CA ARG A 240 0.14 3.71 16.49
C ARG A 240 0.81 4.88 17.22
N GLN A 241 2.12 4.78 17.43
CA GLN A 241 2.89 5.80 18.14
C GLN A 241 3.04 7.07 17.29
N PRO A 242 3.11 8.27 17.93
CA PRO A 242 3.27 9.52 17.19
C PRO A 242 4.59 9.57 16.41
N ASP A 243 4.56 10.18 15.22
CA ASP A 243 5.73 10.35 14.37
C ASP A 243 6.88 11.09 15.09
N ALA A 244 6.54 12.12 15.85
CA ALA A 244 7.51 12.86 16.64
C ALA A 244 8.29 11.98 17.62
N THR A 245 7.66 10.91 18.14
CA THR A 245 8.31 9.95 19.06
C THR A 245 9.15 8.93 18.27
N ALA A 246 8.60 8.39 17.19
CA ALA A 246 9.28 7.38 16.36
C ALA A 246 10.51 7.97 15.65
N SER A 247 10.42 9.18 15.10
CA SER A 247 11.48 9.84 14.34
C SER A 247 12.70 10.25 15.17
N LEU A 248 12.57 10.28 16.51
CA LEU A 248 13.73 10.48 17.39
C LEU A 248 14.74 9.32 17.33
N ALA A 249 14.26 8.12 17.04
CA ALA A 249 15.07 6.91 16.99
C ALA A 249 15.23 6.33 15.57
N PHE A 250 14.19 6.41 14.75
CA PHE A 250 14.15 5.84 13.41
C PHE A 250 14.20 6.96 12.37
N GLY A 251 15.35 7.13 11.75
CA GLY A 251 15.53 8.09 10.66
C GLY A 251 14.86 7.62 9.33
N PRO A 252 14.70 8.53 8.37
CA PRO A 252 14.10 8.20 7.07
C PRO A 252 14.95 7.26 6.22
N ARG A 253 16.20 7.06 6.60
CA ARG A 253 17.19 6.19 5.95
C ARG A 253 17.50 4.93 6.75
N ASP A 254 16.75 4.67 7.79
CA ASP A 254 16.88 3.46 8.62
C ASP A 254 15.93 2.37 8.08
N ARG A 255 16.41 1.13 8.08
CA ARG A 255 15.60 -0.06 7.78
C ARG A 255 15.73 -1.05 8.92
N VAL A 256 14.60 -1.39 9.54
CA VAL A 256 14.52 -2.45 10.53
C VAL A 256 14.49 -3.79 9.80
N ALA A 257 15.24 -4.77 10.29
CA ALA A 257 15.28 -6.12 9.76
C ALA A 257 14.64 -7.15 10.69
N ASP A 258 14.72 -6.94 12.01
CA ASP A 258 14.14 -7.84 13.00
C ASP A 258 13.89 -7.13 14.33
N VAL A 259 12.99 -7.69 15.16
CA VAL A 259 12.72 -7.22 16.53
C VAL A 259 12.43 -8.39 17.46
N ALA A 260 12.96 -8.36 18.66
CA ALA A 260 12.73 -9.39 19.67
C ALA A 260 12.55 -8.79 21.08
N TRP A 261 11.82 -9.50 21.94
CA TRP A 261 11.82 -9.26 23.38
C TRP A 261 13.10 -9.87 24.00
N THR A 262 13.86 -9.06 24.71
CA THR A 262 15.18 -9.44 25.22
C THR A 262 15.27 -9.56 26.76
N GLY A 263 14.13 -9.76 27.41
CA GLY A 263 14.05 -9.94 28.87
C GLY A 263 13.92 -8.62 29.64
N ASN A 264 14.61 -7.57 29.22
CA ASN A 264 14.59 -6.24 29.84
C ASN A 264 13.94 -5.16 28.97
N GLY A 265 13.39 -5.54 27.82
CA GLY A 265 12.82 -4.65 26.82
C GLY A 265 12.88 -5.25 25.43
N PHE A 266 12.58 -4.46 24.43
CA PHE A 266 12.64 -4.82 23.02
C PHE A 266 13.97 -4.36 22.41
N THR A 267 14.53 -5.19 21.57
CA THR A 267 15.68 -4.85 20.76
C THR A 267 15.30 -5.03 19.28
N ALA A 268 15.49 -4.00 18.50
CA ALA A 268 15.38 -4.06 17.03
C ALA A 268 16.78 -3.91 16.42
N VAL A 269 16.98 -4.53 15.26
CA VAL A 269 18.21 -4.49 14.50
C VAL A 269 17.96 -4.16 13.05
N GLY A 270 18.98 -3.65 12.38
CA GLY A 270 18.85 -3.31 10.97
C GLY A 270 20.05 -2.52 10.45
N GLN A 271 19.78 -1.61 9.52
CA GLN A 271 20.80 -0.83 8.83
C GLN A 271 20.37 0.61 8.60
N THR A 272 21.35 1.48 8.42
CA THR A 272 21.17 2.87 7.98
C THR A 272 22.03 3.13 6.75
N SER A 273 21.69 4.14 5.96
CA SER A 273 22.44 4.55 4.79
C SER A 273 22.50 6.08 4.71
N ASP A 274 23.68 6.66 4.55
CA ASP A 274 23.81 8.10 4.34
C ASP A 274 23.38 8.51 2.92
N LYS A 275 23.53 7.62 1.96
CA LYS A 275 23.14 7.82 0.56
C LYS A 275 21.66 7.53 0.29
N GLY A 276 21.03 6.67 1.11
CA GLY A 276 19.65 6.23 0.94
C GLY A 276 19.44 5.07 -0.05
N ASP A 277 20.47 4.68 -0.79
CA ASP A 277 20.47 3.53 -1.71
C ASP A 277 21.04 2.25 -1.07
N PHE A 278 21.50 2.35 0.17
CA PHE A 278 22.10 1.26 0.97
C PHE A 278 23.38 0.65 0.40
N THR A 279 24.03 1.31 -0.58
CA THR A 279 25.38 0.94 -1.04
C THR A 279 26.45 1.25 0.00
N ASP A 280 26.12 2.03 1.02
CA ASP A 280 26.94 2.40 2.17
C ASP A 280 26.34 1.92 3.50
N ALA A 281 25.55 0.86 3.47
CA ALA A 281 24.83 0.36 4.63
C ALA A 281 25.72 0.16 5.86
N SER A 282 25.25 0.70 6.97
CA SER A 282 25.89 0.60 8.30
C SER A 282 24.93 0.00 9.32
N PRO A 283 25.41 -0.82 10.27
CA PRO A 283 24.54 -1.52 11.22
C PRO A 283 23.98 -0.57 12.27
N VAL A 284 22.74 -0.81 12.67
CA VAL A 284 22.08 -0.07 13.76
C VAL A 284 21.34 -1.04 14.68
N VAL A 285 21.38 -0.74 15.98
CA VAL A 285 20.57 -1.40 17.00
C VAL A 285 19.70 -0.36 17.67
N TRP A 286 18.42 -0.68 17.88
CA TRP A 286 17.48 0.14 18.65
C TRP A 286 17.05 -0.62 19.89
N LEU A 287 17.02 0.07 21.03
CA LEU A 287 16.64 -0.47 22.32
C LEU A 287 15.41 0.26 22.84
N SER A 288 14.45 -0.49 23.40
CA SER A 288 13.27 0.07 24.04
C SER A 288 12.88 -0.75 25.26
N ARG A 289 12.50 -0.08 26.36
CA ARG A 289 12.00 -0.75 27.56
C ARG A 289 10.51 -1.06 27.51
N ASP A 290 9.77 -0.25 26.76
CA ASP A 290 8.31 -0.22 26.76
C ASP A 290 7.68 -0.38 25.34
N GLY A 291 8.51 -0.54 24.32
CA GLY A 291 8.09 -0.58 22.92
C GLY A 291 7.64 0.76 22.34
N ARG A 292 7.54 1.82 23.15
CA ARG A 292 7.07 3.15 22.75
C ARG A 292 8.24 4.10 22.50
N SER A 293 9.14 4.15 23.46
CA SER A 293 10.33 5.00 23.43
C SER A 293 11.53 4.17 23.03
N TRP A 294 12.21 4.58 21.95
CA TRP A 294 13.34 3.84 21.39
C TRP A 294 14.61 4.67 21.46
N GLU A 295 15.70 4.00 21.76
CA GLU A 295 17.04 4.58 21.75
C GLU A 295 17.86 3.97 20.62
N ARG A 296 18.34 4.81 19.71
CA ARG A 296 19.20 4.40 18.59
C ARG A 296 20.64 4.28 19.04
N ARG A 297 21.24 3.14 18.80
CA ARG A 297 22.65 2.86 19.07
C ARG A 297 23.41 2.76 17.75
N ALA A 298 24.42 3.58 17.56
CA ALA A 298 25.24 3.57 16.37
C ALA A 298 26.07 2.28 16.24
N GLY A 299 26.21 1.79 15.00
CA GLY A 299 26.88 0.53 14.70
C GLY A 299 28.38 0.46 15.03
N TRP A 300 29.06 1.61 15.21
CA TRP A 300 30.45 1.62 15.64
C TRP A 300 30.69 0.96 17.01
N ARG A 301 29.66 0.92 17.87
CA ARG A 301 29.71 0.19 19.16
C ARG A 301 29.84 -1.33 19.02
N LEU A 302 29.52 -1.85 17.83
CA LEU A 302 29.71 -3.25 17.48
C LEU A 302 31.16 -3.55 17.08
N HIS A 303 32.00 -2.52 16.90
CA HIS A 303 33.35 -2.67 16.32
C HIS A 303 33.33 -3.53 15.05
N PRO A 304 32.54 -3.14 14.01
CA PRO A 304 32.41 -3.95 12.81
C PRO A 304 33.75 -4.07 12.08
N PRO A 305 33.96 -5.12 11.29
CA PRO A 305 35.11 -5.22 10.41
C PRO A 305 35.18 -4.01 9.48
N THR A 306 36.39 -3.49 9.26
CA THR A 306 36.59 -2.34 8.38
C THR A 306 36.34 -2.71 6.90
N GLY A 307 35.70 -1.81 6.18
CA GLY A 307 35.41 -1.91 4.75
C GLY A 307 34.13 -2.67 4.43
N GLY A 308 33.43 -2.21 3.38
CA GLY A 308 32.16 -2.74 2.87
C GLY A 308 30.92 -2.35 3.66
N THR A 309 29.79 -2.77 3.14
CA THR A 309 28.50 -2.58 3.81
C THR A 309 28.27 -3.66 4.87
N LEU A 310 27.53 -3.32 5.91
CA LEU A 310 27.11 -4.26 6.94
C LEU A 310 25.66 -3.99 7.35
N ALA A 311 24.81 -4.99 7.24
CA ALA A 311 23.44 -4.98 7.70
C ALA A 311 23.25 -5.99 8.84
N LEU A 312 22.56 -5.62 9.92
CA LEU A 312 22.08 -6.59 10.91
C LEU A 312 20.75 -7.18 10.43
N THR A 313 20.60 -8.48 10.59
CA THR A 313 19.48 -9.25 10.00
C THR A 313 18.65 -10.01 11.01
N ASP A 314 19.23 -10.42 12.13
CA ASP A 314 18.57 -11.24 13.16
C ASP A 314 18.91 -10.76 14.57
N VAL A 315 17.95 -10.89 15.47
CA VAL A 315 18.12 -10.71 16.90
C VAL A 315 17.43 -11.81 17.70
N ALA A 316 18.12 -12.39 18.68
CA ALA A 316 17.57 -13.37 19.61
C ALA A 316 18.10 -13.12 21.03
N SER A 317 17.36 -13.60 22.04
CA SER A 317 17.77 -13.41 23.44
C SER A 317 17.42 -14.62 24.30
N VAL A 318 18.33 -14.97 25.19
CA VAL A 318 18.11 -15.95 26.26
C VAL A 318 18.65 -15.42 27.58
N LYS A 319 17.86 -15.46 28.65
CA LYS A 319 18.26 -15.03 29.99
C LYS A 319 18.93 -13.66 30.04
N GLY A 320 18.48 -12.71 29.20
CA GLY A 320 19.03 -11.36 29.13
C GLY A 320 20.29 -11.18 28.29
N ALA A 321 20.91 -12.26 27.79
CA ALA A 321 21.95 -12.17 26.76
C ALA A 321 21.29 -11.94 25.41
N ILE A 322 21.73 -10.91 24.69
CA ILE A 322 21.25 -10.56 23.35
C ILE A 322 22.30 -11.00 22.34
N VAL A 323 21.88 -11.67 21.29
CA VAL A 323 22.71 -12.06 20.16
C VAL A 323 22.16 -11.41 18.89
N VAL A 324 23.04 -10.84 18.08
CA VAL A 324 22.70 -10.28 16.77
C VAL A 324 23.61 -10.86 15.70
N ARG A 325 23.06 -10.98 14.50
CA ARG A 325 23.78 -11.41 13.30
C ARG A 325 23.79 -10.29 12.27
N GLY A 326 24.87 -10.17 11.54
CA GLY A 326 24.99 -9.28 10.41
C GLY A 326 25.60 -9.95 9.18
N GLU A 327 25.24 -9.43 8.03
CA GLU A 327 25.78 -9.78 6.71
C GLU A 327 26.60 -8.63 6.16
N SER A 328 27.78 -8.95 5.62
CA SER A 328 28.69 -7.95 5.04
C SER A 328 28.95 -8.24 3.57
N SER A 329 28.97 -7.19 2.75
CA SER A 329 29.33 -7.31 1.33
C SER A 329 30.78 -7.76 1.10
N ASN A 330 31.67 -7.55 2.08
CA ASN A 330 33.09 -7.87 1.98
C ASN A 330 33.48 -9.21 2.56
N LYS A 331 32.59 -9.83 3.31
CA LYS A 331 32.88 -11.06 4.03
C LYS A 331 31.95 -12.16 3.56
N PRO A 332 32.50 -13.35 3.19
CA PRO A 332 31.67 -14.47 2.77
C PRO A 332 31.10 -15.27 3.95
N TYR A 333 31.10 -14.73 5.15
CA TYR A 333 30.62 -15.35 6.38
C TYR A 333 29.82 -14.37 7.23
N ASP A 334 28.90 -14.91 8.03
CA ASP A 334 28.12 -14.17 8.99
C ASP A 334 29.01 -13.60 10.10
N ILE A 335 28.66 -12.40 10.54
CA ILE A 335 29.31 -11.74 11.65
C ILE A 335 28.31 -11.70 12.81
N THR A 336 28.74 -12.13 13.98
CA THR A 336 27.87 -12.27 15.15
C THR A 336 28.41 -11.53 16.35
N TRP A 337 27.51 -10.88 17.11
CA TRP A 337 27.83 -10.18 18.33
C TRP A 337 26.87 -10.58 19.46
N ARG A 338 27.37 -10.48 20.67
CA ARG A 338 26.62 -10.71 21.87
C ARG A 338 26.75 -9.54 22.82
N SER A 339 25.66 -9.21 23.52
CA SER A 339 25.62 -8.33 24.67
C SER A 339 25.05 -9.07 25.87
N THR A 340 25.61 -8.82 27.06
CA THR A 340 25.12 -9.34 28.34
C THR A 340 24.70 -8.23 29.30
N ASP A 341 24.71 -6.98 28.84
CA ASP A 341 24.40 -5.76 29.59
C ASP A 341 23.31 -4.93 28.93
N ALA A 342 22.29 -5.62 28.41
CA ALA A 342 21.12 -5.04 27.75
C ALA A 342 21.48 -4.14 26.55
N GLY A 343 22.50 -4.50 25.77
CA GLY A 343 22.89 -3.80 24.56
C GLY A 343 23.83 -2.60 24.75
N ASN A 344 24.37 -2.40 25.95
CA ASN A 344 25.33 -1.32 26.19
C ASN A 344 26.70 -1.62 25.60
N THR A 345 27.20 -2.85 25.77
CA THR A 345 28.46 -3.30 25.16
C THR A 345 28.23 -4.56 24.32
N TRP A 346 29.06 -4.71 23.30
CA TRP A 346 28.95 -5.81 22.34
C TRP A 346 30.30 -6.50 22.17
N GLN A 347 30.28 -7.82 22.12
CA GLN A 347 31.42 -8.65 21.90
C GLN A 347 31.19 -9.57 20.70
N ALA A 348 32.09 -9.54 19.73
CA ALA A 348 32.06 -10.48 18.61
C ALA A 348 32.30 -11.91 19.11
N PHE A 349 31.63 -12.88 18.52
CA PHE A 349 31.79 -14.29 18.82
C PHE A 349 31.58 -15.12 17.56
N ALA A 350 31.92 -16.43 17.61
CA ALA A 350 31.68 -17.36 16.52
C ALA A 350 30.84 -18.55 17.01
N VAL A 351 29.86 -18.95 16.22
CA VAL A 351 29.15 -20.24 16.37
C VAL A 351 30.02 -21.32 15.74
N PRO A 352 30.23 -22.50 16.39
CA PRO A 352 31.02 -23.57 15.81
C PRO A 352 30.58 -23.99 14.41
N GLY A 353 31.51 -24.56 13.62
CA GLY A 353 31.24 -25.04 12.26
C GLY A 353 32.09 -24.33 11.21
N GLU A 354 32.10 -24.86 9.96
CA GLU A 354 32.89 -24.29 8.86
C GLU A 354 32.29 -22.96 8.37
N SER A 355 33.19 -21.98 8.14
CA SER A 355 32.81 -20.58 7.85
C SER A 355 32.78 -20.22 6.36
N ARG A 356 32.73 -21.19 5.44
CA ARG A 356 32.67 -20.91 3.99
C ARG A 356 31.22 -20.91 3.50
N LYS A 357 30.61 -19.72 3.41
CA LYS A 357 29.24 -19.46 2.98
C LYS A 357 28.16 -20.19 3.79
N PRO A 358 28.15 -20.10 5.11
CA PRO A 358 27.02 -20.61 5.86
C PRO A 358 25.96 -19.55 6.06
N GLU A 359 24.75 -19.86 5.70
CA GLU A 359 23.59 -19.12 6.16
C GLU A 359 23.36 -19.51 7.62
N LEU A 360 23.56 -18.57 8.53
CA LEU A 360 23.37 -18.74 9.97
C LEU A 360 22.13 -17.96 10.39
N THR A 361 21.22 -18.57 11.12
CA THR A 361 20.00 -17.95 11.64
C THR A 361 19.86 -18.26 13.12
N PHE A 362 19.38 -17.28 13.91
CA PHE A 362 19.16 -17.42 15.34
C PHE A 362 17.69 -17.43 15.72
N ALA A 363 17.38 -18.17 16.78
CA ALA A 363 16.12 -18.09 17.51
C ALA A 363 16.37 -18.44 18.98
N ALA A 364 15.44 -18.13 19.87
CA ALA A 364 15.60 -18.44 21.30
C ALA A 364 14.27 -18.88 21.92
N THR A 365 14.31 -19.98 22.67
CA THR A 365 13.28 -20.32 23.65
C THR A 365 13.55 -19.64 25.00
N ALA A 366 12.69 -19.81 25.99
CA ALA A 366 12.93 -19.27 27.34
C ALA A 366 14.24 -19.71 27.97
N THR A 367 14.76 -20.89 27.61
CA THR A 367 15.92 -21.53 28.27
C THR A 367 17.12 -21.73 27.39
N THR A 368 16.94 -21.73 26.07
CA THR A 368 17.93 -22.18 25.10
C THR A 368 17.96 -21.28 23.89
N MET A 369 19.11 -20.75 23.55
CA MET A 369 19.35 -20.09 22.28
C MET A 369 19.72 -21.14 21.23
N LEU A 370 19.19 -20.99 20.05
CA LEU A 370 19.34 -21.85 18.90
C LEU A 370 20.05 -21.10 17.79
N ALA A 371 20.99 -21.76 17.15
CA ALA A 371 21.57 -21.34 15.89
C ALA A 371 21.44 -22.48 14.88
N VAL A 372 20.93 -22.19 13.71
CA VAL A 372 20.90 -23.15 12.60
C VAL A 372 21.84 -22.65 11.52
N ARG A 373 22.80 -23.51 11.19
CA ARG A 373 23.76 -23.28 10.12
C ARG A 373 23.41 -24.16 8.94
N GLN A 374 23.09 -23.53 7.82
CA GLN A 374 22.87 -24.22 6.56
C GLN A 374 24.17 -24.31 5.77
N SER A 375 24.47 -25.49 5.23
CA SER A 375 25.56 -25.72 4.29
C SER A 375 25.08 -26.67 3.18
N GLY A 376 24.75 -26.10 2.01
CA GLY A 376 24.12 -26.83 0.91
C GLY A 376 22.78 -27.44 1.33
N SER A 377 22.59 -28.73 1.13
CA SER A 377 21.39 -29.49 1.49
C SER A 377 21.35 -29.95 2.95
N ARG A 378 22.14 -29.34 3.84
CA ARG A 378 22.25 -29.77 5.25
C ARG A 378 22.05 -28.56 6.17
N ALA A 379 21.25 -28.76 7.23
CA ALA A 379 21.10 -27.80 8.31
C ALA A 379 21.55 -28.44 9.64
N THR A 380 22.52 -27.81 10.31
CA THR A 380 23.01 -28.23 11.62
C THR A 380 22.57 -27.25 12.68
N THR A 381 21.97 -27.76 13.74
CA THR A 381 21.53 -26.98 14.90
C THR A 381 22.63 -26.96 15.97
N TYR A 382 22.86 -25.80 16.51
CA TYR A 382 23.70 -25.54 17.69
C TYR A 382 22.81 -24.96 18.79
N THR A 383 23.09 -25.31 20.03
CA THR A 383 22.38 -24.82 21.20
C THR A 383 23.32 -24.14 22.19
N SER A 384 22.81 -23.10 22.84
CA SER A 384 23.51 -22.40 23.90
C SER A 384 22.55 -22.02 25.04
N PRO A 385 22.90 -22.28 26.32
CA PRO A 385 22.08 -21.84 27.45
C PRO A 385 22.26 -20.36 27.82
N ASP A 386 23.28 -19.70 27.27
CA ASP A 386 23.75 -18.37 27.67
C ASP A 386 24.20 -17.50 26.50
N GLY A 387 24.07 -17.96 25.26
CA GLY A 387 24.57 -17.25 24.06
C GLY A 387 26.10 -17.21 23.92
N VAL A 388 26.83 -17.87 24.82
CA VAL A 388 28.31 -17.90 24.89
C VAL A 388 28.85 -19.27 24.50
N ARG A 389 28.41 -20.28 25.23
CA ARG A 389 28.85 -21.66 25.07
C ARG A 389 27.94 -22.38 24.11
N TRP A 390 28.42 -22.62 22.92
CA TRP A 390 27.67 -23.29 21.86
C TRP A 390 28.09 -24.74 21.73
N THR A 391 27.15 -25.64 21.62
CA THR A 391 27.33 -27.06 21.38
C THR A 391 26.56 -27.50 20.15
N THR A 392 27.15 -28.37 19.32
CA THR A 392 26.42 -29.02 18.25
C THR A 392 25.32 -29.88 18.84
N ALA A 393 24.10 -29.68 18.40
CA ALA A 393 22.91 -30.29 18.98
C ALA A 393 22.33 -31.40 18.08
N ALA A 394 21.99 -31.08 16.83
CA ALA A 394 21.37 -32.03 15.93
C ALA A 394 21.60 -31.64 14.45
N ARG A 395 21.14 -32.48 13.54
CA ARG A 395 20.85 -32.16 12.16
C ARG A 395 19.34 -32.08 11.98
N ILE A 396 18.90 -31.16 11.12
CA ILE A 396 17.51 -31.13 10.66
C ILE A 396 17.48 -31.99 9.39
N ASP A 397 17.04 -33.24 9.55
CA ASP A 397 16.92 -34.21 8.44
C ASP A 397 15.52 -34.10 7.84
N VAL A 398 15.44 -33.47 6.68
CA VAL A 398 14.20 -33.36 5.91
C VAL A 398 14.48 -33.84 4.49
N PRO A 399 13.75 -34.85 3.99
CA PRO A 399 13.92 -35.34 2.62
C PRO A 399 13.73 -34.25 1.58
N GLY A 400 14.66 -34.15 0.62
CA GLY A 400 14.63 -33.15 -0.43
C GLY A 400 14.96 -31.71 0.05
N PHE A 401 15.66 -31.56 1.17
CA PHE A 401 16.06 -30.26 1.73
C PHE A 401 16.78 -29.41 0.69
N ARG A 402 16.29 -28.20 0.43
CA ARG A 402 16.91 -27.20 -0.42
C ARG A 402 17.46 -26.03 0.37
N ARG A 403 16.59 -25.41 1.17
CA ARG A 403 16.91 -24.18 1.88
C ARG A 403 16.05 -24.01 3.13
N LEU A 404 16.65 -23.46 4.20
CA LEU A 404 15.93 -22.94 5.35
C LEU A 404 15.32 -21.57 5.00
N LEU A 405 13.99 -21.47 5.02
CA LEU A 405 13.28 -20.23 4.72
C LEU A 405 13.14 -19.35 5.96
N ARG A 406 12.76 -19.94 7.08
CA ARG A 406 12.54 -19.23 8.33
C ARG A 406 12.87 -20.10 9.52
N LEU A 407 13.50 -19.51 10.54
CA LEU A 407 13.66 -20.08 11.87
C LEU A 407 13.10 -19.08 12.87
N THR A 408 12.13 -19.50 13.69
CA THR A 408 11.56 -18.67 14.75
C THR A 408 11.41 -19.49 16.01
N ALA A 409 11.29 -18.83 17.15
CA ALA A 409 10.98 -19.50 18.39
C ALA A 409 10.09 -18.64 19.29
N THR A 410 9.27 -19.32 20.07
CA THR A 410 8.58 -18.76 21.22
C THR A 410 9.25 -19.27 22.50
N SER A 411 8.75 -18.84 23.66
CA SER A 411 9.26 -19.35 24.94
C SER A 411 9.28 -20.88 25.06
N HIS A 412 8.46 -21.59 24.29
CA HIS A 412 8.19 -23.02 24.43
C HIS A 412 8.82 -23.89 23.34
N ALA A 413 8.89 -23.41 22.11
CA ALA A 413 9.37 -24.21 20.99
C ALA A 413 9.89 -23.34 19.84
N ALA A 414 10.79 -23.91 19.07
CA ALA A 414 11.25 -23.38 17.80
C ALA A 414 10.51 -24.06 16.64
N VAL A 415 10.33 -23.32 15.56
CA VAL A 415 9.78 -23.77 14.28
C VAL A 415 10.75 -23.41 13.17
N ALA A 416 11.00 -24.35 12.27
CA ALA A 416 11.74 -24.12 11.04
C ALA A 416 10.85 -24.42 9.82
N ALA A 417 10.76 -23.49 8.89
CA ALA A 417 10.15 -23.68 7.59
C ALA A 417 11.26 -23.95 6.56
N ILE A 418 11.13 -25.04 5.83
CA ILE A 418 12.18 -25.58 4.98
C ILE A 418 11.62 -25.81 3.58
N GLU A 419 12.25 -25.21 2.59
CA GLU A 419 11.99 -25.49 1.19
C GLU A 419 12.57 -26.85 0.82
N THR A 420 11.75 -27.68 0.17
CA THR A 420 12.14 -29.01 -0.31
C THR A 420 11.76 -29.20 -1.77
N ASP A 421 12.19 -30.29 -2.38
CA ASP A 421 11.81 -30.65 -3.75
C ASP A 421 10.29 -30.82 -3.92
N SER A 422 9.56 -31.12 -2.85
CA SER A 422 8.10 -31.39 -2.86
C SER A 422 7.25 -30.26 -2.24
N GLY A 423 7.83 -29.10 -1.96
CA GLY A 423 7.14 -27.98 -1.30
C GLY A 423 7.78 -27.59 0.03
N ILE A 424 7.07 -26.85 0.86
CA ILE A 424 7.60 -26.37 2.15
C ILE A 424 7.21 -27.33 3.26
N ARG A 425 8.20 -27.78 3.99
CA ARG A 425 8.02 -28.62 5.21
C ARG A 425 8.29 -27.82 6.46
N LEU A 426 7.47 -28.07 7.46
CA LEU A 426 7.60 -27.48 8.79
C LEU A 426 8.16 -28.53 9.74
N VAL A 427 9.12 -28.14 10.56
CA VAL A 427 9.63 -28.95 11.67
C VAL A 427 9.64 -28.13 12.95
N ARG A 428 9.45 -28.77 14.07
CA ARG A 428 9.36 -28.15 15.39
C ARG A 428 10.29 -28.84 16.39
N SER A 429 10.87 -28.05 17.29
CA SER A 429 11.70 -28.55 18.37
C SER A 429 11.48 -27.75 19.65
N THR A 430 11.49 -28.41 20.82
CA THR A 430 11.41 -27.76 22.13
C THR A 430 12.79 -27.50 22.74
N ASP A 431 13.82 -28.17 22.26
CA ASP A 431 15.17 -28.18 22.85
C ASP A 431 16.30 -27.90 21.82
N GLY A 432 15.95 -27.81 20.54
CA GLY A 432 16.91 -27.67 19.43
C GLY A 432 17.70 -28.93 19.12
N ARG A 433 17.46 -30.03 19.83
CA ARG A 433 18.15 -31.32 19.69
C ARG A 433 17.31 -32.36 18.97
N SER A 434 16.01 -32.29 19.14
CA SER A 434 15.07 -33.21 18.48
C SER A 434 14.10 -32.38 17.65
N TRP A 435 14.10 -32.60 16.33
CA TRP A 435 13.21 -31.93 15.41
C TRP A 435 12.15 -32.92 14.92
N GLN A 436 10.90 -32.59 15.16
CA GLN A 436 9.74 -33.39 14.75
C GLN A 436 9.04 -32.74 13.54
N PRO A 437 8.49 -33.55 12.62
CA PRO A 437 7.63 -33.03 11.57
C PRO A 437 6.44 -32.24 12.15
N ALA A 438 6.19 -31.06 11.63
CA ALA A 438 5.11 -30.16 12.04
C ALA A 438 4.18 -29.80 10.88
N GLY A 439 4.21 -30.59 9.79
CA GLY A 439 3.31 -30.44 8.65
C GLY A 439 4.00 -29.86 7.41
N THR A 440 3.17 -29.49 6.45
CA THR A 440 3.57 -28.90 5.17
C THR A 440 2.70 -27.69 4.85
N THR A 441 3.17 -26.83 3.98
CA THR A 441 2.34 -25.83 3.31
C THR A 441 2.25 -26.13 1.81
N ALA A 442 1.33 -25.48 1.10
CA ALA A 442 1.20 -25.63 -0.34
C ALA A 442 2.53 -25.33 -1.06
N GLY A 443 2.82 -26.08 -2.13
CA GLY A 443 3.98 -25.80 -2.98
C GLY A 443 3.88 -24.44 -3.65
N GLY A 444 4.99 -23.70 -3.68
CA GLY A 444 5.03 -22.35 -4.24
C GLY A 444 4.60 -21.22 -3.31
N ALA A 445 4.16 -21.52 -2.07
CA ALA A 445 3.84 -20.50 -1.08
C ALA A 445 5.11 -19.74 -0.65
N GLU A 446 4.97 -18.42 -0.43
CA GLU A 446 5.99 -17.59 0.20
C GLU A 446 5.74 -17.58 1.71
N VAL A 447 6.59 -18.26 2.49
CA VAL A 447 6.53 -18.17 3.96
C VAL A 447 7.26 -16.90 4.40
N ARG A 448 6.53 -15.97 4.98
CA ARG A 448 7.09 -14.74 5.54
C ARG A 448 7.46 -14.89 7.00
N ASP A 449 6.62 -15.58 7.77
CA ASP A 449 6.88 -15.82 9.19
C ASP A 449 6.16 -17.06 9.72
N ALA A 450 6.60 -17.56 10.91
CA ALA A 450 5.98 -18.68 11.59
C ALA A 450 6.10 -18.53 13.11
N ALA A 451 5.17 -19.14 13.87
CA ALA A 451 5.20 -19.15 15.32
C ALA A 451 4.71 -20.49 15.88
N ALA A 452 5.30 -20.90 17.01
CA ALA A 452 4.82 -22.00 17.82
C ALA A 452 3.79 -21.49 18.84
N ALA A 453 2.54 -21.84 18.68
CA ALA A 453 1.44 -21.42 19.53
C ALA A 453 0.89 -22.61 20.32
N ALA A 454 1.18 -22.73 21.60
CA ALA A 454 0.94 -23.93 22.39
C ALA A 454 1.41 -25.18 21.63
N ASP A 455 0.50 -26.12 21.31
CA ASP A 455 0.82 -27.32 20.54
C ASP A 455 0.76 -27.10 19.00
N ASN A 456 0.24 -25.97 18.54
CA ASN A 456 0.09 -25.69 17.12
C ASN A 456 1.30 -24.93 16.53
N THR A 457 1.44 -25.00 15.22
CA THR A 457 2.35 -24.19 14.42
C THR A 457 1.51 -23.33 13.51
N VAL A 458 1.70 -22.01 13.57
CA VAL A 458 1.04 -21.02 12.74
C VAL A 458 2.03 -20.48 11.74
N VAL A 459 1.68 -20.43 10.46
CA VAL A 459 2.51 -19.95 9.36
C VAL A 459 1.74 -18.89 8.58
N VAL A 460 2.40 -17.81 8.26
CA VAL A 460 1.84 -16.70 7.48
C VAL A 460 2.75 -16.34 6.29
N GLY A 461 2.13 -15.73 5.29
CA GLY A 461 2.84 -15.30 4.08
C GLY A 461 1.91 -15.04 2.90
N ALA A 462 2.36 -15.41 1.70
CA ALA A 462 1.58 -15.30 0.47
C ALA A 462 1.37 -16.67 -0.18
N ASP A 463 0.19 -16.87 -0.76
CA ASP A 463 -0.16 -18.08 -1.51
C ASP A 463 0.12 -17.87 -3.00
N ALA A 464 1.05 -18.64 -3.56
CA ALA A 464 1.39 -18.56 -4.99
C ALA A 464 0.35 -19.23 -5.90
N ALA A 465 -0.51 -20.12 -5.39
CA ALA A 465 -1.52 -20.80 -6.19
C ALA A 465 -2.54 -19.82 -6.81
N HIS A 466 -2.72 -18.64 -6.20
CA HIS A 466 -3.57 -17.56 -6.67
C HIS A 466 -2.77 -16.40 -7.29
N GLY A 467 -1.66 -16.69 -7.96
CA GLY A 467 -0.80 -15.67 -8.58
C GLY A 467 -0.07 -14.79 -7.55
N GLY A 468 0.09 -15.26 -6.30
CA GLY A 468 0.71 -14.51 -5.21
C GLY A 468 -0.18 -13.41 -4.61
N THR A 469 -1.47 -13.41 -4.94
CA THR A 469 -2.45 -12.42 -4.47
C THR A 469 -3.21 -12.85 -3.21
N GLY A 470 -3.15 -14.14 -2.85
CA GLY A 470 -3.77 -14.67 -1.65
C GLY A 470 -2.86 -14.60 -0.43
N ALA A 471 -3.44 -14.43 0.77
CA ALA A 471 -2.71 -14.59 2.01
C ALA A 471 -2.53 -16.08 2.34
N LEU A 472 -1.31 -16.47 2.69
CA LEU A 472 -1.07 -17.75 3.32
C LEU A 472 -1.36 -17.64 4.82
N LEU A 473 -2.35 -18.38 5.30
CA LEU A 473 -2.54 -18.68 6.72
C LEU A 473 -2.70 -20.19 6.87
N ALA A 474 -1.73 -20.82 7.50
CA ALA A 474 -1.79 -22.26 7.76
C ALA A 474 -1.55 -22.53 9.24
N VAL A 475 -2.42 -23.35 9.83
CA VAL A 475 -2.25 -23.81 11.21
C VAL A 475 -2.14 -25.34 11.19
N ARG A 476 -1.13 -25.85 11.89
CA ARG A 476 -0.84 -27.28 12.01
C ARG A 476 -0.86 -27.67 13.47
N ASP A 477 -1.50 -28.79 13.79
CA ASP A 477 -1.43 -29.35 15.13
C ASP A 477 -0.05 -29.98 15.40
N LYS A 478 0.12 -30.51 16.60
CA LYS A 478 1.38 -31.19 17.00
C LYS A 478 1.73 -32.42 16.15
N ALA A 479 0.75 -33.01 15.47
CA ALA A 479 0.94 -34.13 14.57
C ALA A 479 1.17 -33.68 13.11
N GLY A 480 1.19 -32.38 12.86
CA GLY A 480 1.35 -31.78 11.54
C GLY A 480 0.10 -31.80 10.66
N LYS A 481 -1.07 -32.12 11.24
CA LYS A 481 -2.35 -32.10 10.53
C LYS A 481 -2.88 -30.67 10.42
N ASP A 482 -3.64 -30.44 9.36
CA ASP A 482 -4.37 -29.19 9.17
C ASP A 482 -5.36 -28.94 10.30
N VAL A 483 -5.25 -27.76 10.90
CA VAL A 483 -6.26 -27.22 11.80
C VAL A 483 -7.10 -26.25 10.99
N PRO A 484 -8.40 -26.49 10.82
CA PRO A 484 -9.26 -25.52 10.15
C PRO A 484 -9.17 -24.17 10.84
N THR A 485 -8.85 -23.18 10.08
CA THR A 485 -8.65 -21.80 10.55
C THR A 485 -9.14 -20.82 9.51
N GLY A 486 -9.42 -19.62 9.92
CA GLY A 486 -9.79 -18.51 9.04
C GLY A 486 -9.77 -17.20 9.81
N ILE A 487 -9.75 -16.13 9.06
CA ILE A 487 -9.90 -14.77 9.59
C ILE A 487 -11.31 -14.31 9.20
N PRO A 488 -12.35 -14.56 10.03
CA PRO A 488 -13.69 -14.15 9.69
C PRO A 488 -13.77 -12.62 9.68
N ASN A 489 -14.43 -12.08 8.68
CA ASN A 489 -14.56 -10.62 8.50
C ASN A 489 -13.20 -9.88 8.53
N ALA A 490 -12.13 -10.56 8.17
CA ALA A 490 -10.80 -9.93 8.04
C ALA A 490 -10.85 -8.72 7.13
N ILE A 491 -11.89 -8.64 6.33
CA ILE A 491 -12.07 -7.63 5.33
C ILE A 491 -13.44 -7.03 5.59
N GLY A 492 -13.48 -5.79 6.06
CA GLY A 492 -14.66 -4.97 5.91
C GLY A 492 -15.05 -5.04 4.43
N SER A 493 -16.34 -5.10 4.14
CA SER A 493 -16.86 -5.05 2.78
C SER A 493 -16.42 -3.72 2.16
N GLY A 494 -15.19 -3.65 1.67
CA GLY A 494 -14.65 -2.48 1.00
C GLY A 494 -15.49 -2.25 -0.25
N LYS A 495 -16.24 -1.17 -0.23
CA LYS A 495 -16.98 -0.69 -1.40
C LYS A 495 -16.46 0.69 -1.72
N VAL A 496 -16.15 0.90 -2.96
CA VAL A 496 -15.73 2.21 -3.48
C VAL A 496 -16.51 2.51 -4.75
N VAL A 497 -16.89 3.76 -4.88
CA VAL A 497 -17.49 4.30 -6.11
C VAL A 497 -16.51 5.32 -6.67
N ASP A 498 -16.01 5.06 -7.88
CA ASP A 498 -14.91 5.82 -8.48
C ASP A 498 -15.36 6.79 -9.56
N ALA A 499 -16.36 6.40 -10.33
CA ALA A 499 -16.83 7.21 -11.45
C ALA A 499 -18.35 7.11 -11.63
N LEU A 500 -18.91 8.18 -12.17
CA LEU A 500 -20.30 8.32 -12.57
C LEU A 500 -20.42 8.67 -14.05
N GLY A 501 -21.40 8.09 -14.71
CA GLY A 501 -21.85 8.50 -16.04
C GLY A 501 -23.38 8.64 -16.06
N ALA A 502 -23.90 9.59 -16.80
CA ALA A 502 -25.34 9.77 -16.96
C ALA A 502 -25.73 9.91 -18.42
N ALA A 503 -26.76 9.18 -18.86
CA ALA A 503 -27.37 9.27 -20.18
C ALA A 503 -28.79 8.66 -20.16
N ASP A 504 -29.68 9.19 -20.96
CA ASP A 504 -31.03 8.64 -21.23
C ASP A 504 -31.83 8.35 -19.94
N GLY A 505 -31.77 9.26 -18.95
CA GLY A 505 -32.47 9.14 -17.67
C GLY A 505 -31.91 8.05 -16.76
N ARG A 506 -30.68 7.60 -17.01
CA ARG A 506 -29.97 6.61 -16.20
C ARG A 506 -28.62 7.15 -15.72
N VAL A 507 -28.30 6.90 -14.47
CA VAL A 507 -26.98 7.09 -13.92
C VAL A 507 -26.34 5.71 -13.70
N VAL A 508 -25.12 5.57 -14.15
CA VAL A 508 -24.27 4.40 -13.90
C VAL A 508 -23.11 4.81 -13.00
N ALA A 509 -22.98 4.15 -11.86
CA ALA A 509 -21.84 4.25 -10.97
C ALA A 509 -20.95 3.01 -11.14
N VAL A 510 -19.65 3.22 -11.16
CA VAL A 510 -18.68 2.12 -11.25
C VAL A 510 -17.62 2.23 -10.17
N GLY A 511 -17.04 1.09 -9.78
CA GLY A 511 -16.02 1.04 -8.76
C GLY A 511 -15.62 -0.39 -8.44
N GLY A 512 -15.54 -0.69 -7.14
CA GLY A 512 -15.24 -2.02 -6.63
C GLY A 512 -16.11 -2.39 -5.43
N ALA A 513 -16.37 -3.68 -5.26
CA ALA A 513 -17.01 -4.23 -4.08
C ALA A 513 -16.39 -5.58 -3.74
N ASN A 514 -15.90 -5.75 -2.52
CA ASN A 514 -15.28 -7.00 -2.05
C ASN A 514 -14.12 -7.50 -2.93
N GLY A 515 -13.37 -6.56 -3.56
CA GLY A 515 -12.25 -6.90 -4.44
C GLY A 515 -12.64 -7.24 -5.88
N GLU A 516 -13.94 -7.27 -6.20
CA GLU A 516 -14.43 -7.41 -7.56
C GLU A 516 -14.89 -6.07 -8.11
N ALA A 517 -14.86 -5.91 -9.44
CA ALA A 517 -15.44 -4.75 -10.08
C ALA A 517 -16.95 -4.71 -9.85
N ALA A 518 -17.48 -3.52 -9.64
CA ALA A 518 -18.88 -3.34 -9.34
C ALA A 518 -19.49 -2.22 -10.18
N VAL A 519 -20.75 -2.42 -10.55
CA VAL A 519 -21.56 -1.47 -11.29
C VAL A 519 -22.92 -1.34 -10.58
N TRP A 520 -23.35 -0.12 -10.41
CA TRP A 520 -24.67 0.21 -9.86
C TRP A 520 -25.40 1.15 -10.81
N THR A 521 -26.71 1.04 -10.86
CA THR A 521 -27.56 1.92 -11.67
C THR A 521 -28.59 2.65 -10.81
N SER A 522 -28.91 3.86 -11.20
CA SER A 522 -29.93 4.71 -10.59
C SER A 522 -30.68 5.48 -11.67
N ALA A 523 -31.95 5.78 -11.42
CA ALA A 523 -32.74 6.69 -12.25
C ALA A 523 -32.80 8.11 -11.66
N ASP A 524 -32.60 8.24 -10.33
CA ASP A 524 -32.82 9.47 -9.56
C ASP A 524 -31.56 9.96 -8.80
N GLY A 525 -30.43 9.24 -8.94
CA GLY A 525 -29.20 9.52 -8.17
C GLY A 525 -29.30 9.26 -6.67
N ALA A 526 -30.45 8.83 -6.17
CA ALA A 526 -30.73 8.55 -4.77
C ALA A 526 -30.87 7.07 -4.48
N THR A 527 -31.52 6.33 -5.35
CA THR A 527 -31.79 4.89 -5.19
C THR A 527 -30.88 4.09 -6.12
N TRP A 528 -29.95 3.34 -5.56
CA TRP A 528 -28.96 2.59 -6.32
C TRP A 528 -29.23 1.08 -6.29
N ARG A 529 -29.08 0.43 -7.45
CA ARG A 529 -29.25 -1.01 -7.61
C ARG A 529 -27.98 -1.64 -8.17
N PRO A 530 -27.44 -2.70 -7.53
CA PRO A 530 -26.29 -3.39 -8.08
C PRO A 530 -26.68 -4.12 -9.36
N VAL A 531 -25.83 -4.02 -10.36
CA VAL A 531 -25.94 -4.79 -11.59
C VAL A 531 -25.62 -6.25 -11.32
N GLN A 532 -26.43 -7.15 -11.87
CA GLN A 532 -26.20 -8.60 -11.77
C GLN A 532 -25.20 -9.02 -12.85
N ASP A 533 -24.04 -9.48 -12.45
CA ASP A 533 -22.97 -9.92 -13.37
C ASP A 533 -23.24 -11.35 -13.90
N LYS A 534 -24.24 -11.46 -14.76
CA LYS A 534 -24.67 -12.76 -15.33
C LYS A 534 -23.61 -13.38 -16.24
N GLU A 535 -22.81 -12.56 -16.91
CA GLU A 535 -21.77 -12.99 -17.86
C GLU A 535 -20.39 -13.11 -17.20
N LYS A 536 -20.29 -12.87 -15.89
CA LYS A 536 -19.02 -12.83 -15.13
C LYS A 536 -18.00 -11.85 -15.72
N ALA A 537 -18.49 -10.72 -16.21
CA ALA A 537 -17.67 -9.68 -16.81
C ALA A 537 -16.91 -8.85 -15.75
N LEU A 538 -17.46 -8.76 -14.56
CA LEU A 538 -16.97 -7.93 -13.47
C LEU A 538 -16.08 -8.70 -12.48
N ALA A 539 -16.16 -10.04 -12.49
CA ALA A 539 -15.41 -10.92 -11.61
C ALA A 539 -14.18 -11.52 -12.32
N GLY A 540 -13.12 -11.87 -11.58
CA GLY A 540 -11.92 -12.47 -12.15
C GLY A 540 -10.89 -12.88 -11.13
N GLN A 541 -9.75 -13.41 -11.62
CA GLN A 541 -8.62 -13.70 -10.75
C GLN A 541 -7.94 -12.40 -10.27
N GLY A 542 -7.71 -12.31 -8.96
CA GLY A 542 -7.14 -11.12 -8.33
C GLY A 542 -8.15 -9.97 -8.29
N ARG A 543 -7.67 -8.82 -7.86
CA ARG A 543 -8.52 -7.64 -7.68
C ARG A 543 -9.02 -7.09 -9.01
N GLN A 544 -10.30 -6.79 -9.08
CA GLN A 544 -10.95 -6.12 -10.19
C GLN A 544 -11.48 -4.76 -9.71
N ARG A 545 -11.29 -3.71 -10.49
CA ARG A 545 -11.82 -2.37 -10.18
C ARG A 545 -12.07 -1.60 -11.45
N LEU A 546 -13.19 -0.89 -11.52
CA LEU A 546 -13.51 0.07 -12.57
C LEU A 546 -13.25 1.49 -12.04
N THR A 547 -12.54 2.30 -12.82
CA THR A 547 -12.14 3.66 -12.44
C THR A 547 -12.70 4.74 -13.35
N GLY A 548 -13.34 4.37 -14.46
CA GLY A 548 -13.95 5.28 -15.39
C GLY A 548 -15.16 4.66 -16.07
N VAL A 549 -16.17 5.47 -16.35
CA VAL A 549 -17.36 5.09 -17.13
C VAL A 549 -17.81 6.25 -18.01
N THR A 550 -18.19 5.95 -19.24
CA THR A 550 -18.70 6.93 -20.19
C THR A 550 -19.84 6.33 -21.02
N PRO A 551 -20.96 7.02 -21.19
CA PRO A 551 -21.96 6.70 -22.22
C PRO A 551 -21.53 7.25 -23.58
N GLY A 552 -22.05 6.67 -24.65
CA GLY A 552 -21.87 7.17 -26.01
C GLY A 552 -22.85 6.51 -26.97
N PHE A 553 -22.74 6.81 -28.24
CA PHE A 553 -23.72 6.40 -29.26
C PHE A 553 -23.86 4.88 -29.46
N ALA A 554 -22.82 4.08 -29.19
CA ALA A 554 -22.88 2.64 -29.30
C ALA A 554 -23.17 1.93 -27.97
N GLY A 555 -23.39 2.67 -26.88
CA GLY A 555 -23.64 2.19 -25.53
C GLY A 555 -22.62 2.71 -24.51
N TRP A 556 -22.45 1.95 -23.45
CA TRP A 556 -21.62 2.31 -22.29
C TRP A 556 -20.27 1.62 -22.36
N LEU A 557 -19.24 2.35 -22.00
CA LEU A 557 -17.87 1.84 -21.80
C LEU A 557 -17.46 2.09 -20.36
N ALA A 558 -16.98 1.04 -19.68
CA ALA A 558 -16.33 1.19 -18.38
C ALA A 558 -14.94 0.54 -18.40
N VAL A 559 -13.99 1.19 -17.71
CA VAL A 559 -12.58 0.82 -17.76
C VAL A 559 -11.96 0.82 -16.37
N GLY A 560 -10.91 0.03 -16.20
CA GLY A 560 -10.19 -0.06 -14.96
C GLY A 560 -9.07 -1.09 -15.01
N SER A 561 -8.82 -1.76 -13.89
CA SER A 561 -7.73 -2.72 -13.74
C SER A 561 -8.20 -4.08 -13.26
N SER A 562 -7.45 -5.10 -13.64
CA SER A 562 -7.65 -6.51 -13.28
C SER A 562 -6.34 -7.12 -12.81
N GLY A 563 -6.37 -7.81 -11.67
CA GLY A 563 -5.24 -8.55 -11.12
C GLY A 563 -4.25 -7.68 -10.32
N ARG A 564 -3.14 -8.32 -9.88
CA ARG A 564 -2.06 -7.68 -9.13
C ARG A 564 -1.10 -6.94 -10.07
N ALA A 565 -0.39 -5.93 -9.56
CA ALA A 565 0.67 -5.26 -10.32
C ALA A 565 1.73 -6.24 -10.86
N PRO A 566 2.10 -6.14 -12.15
CA PRO A 566 1.56 -5.21 -13.13
C PRO A 566 0.16 -5.65 -13.59
N GLY A 567 -0.85 -4.81 -13.28
CA GLY A 567 -2.24 -5.08 -13.62
C GLY A 567 -2.47 -5.21 -15.13
N ARG A 568 -3.62 -5.77 -15.48
CA ARG A 568 -4.12 -5.78 -16.86
C ARG A 568 -5.29 -4.80 -16.98
N PRO A 569 -5.55 -4.23 -18.15
CA PRO A 569 -6.75 -3.46 -18.36
C PRO A 569 -7.99 -4.32 -18.08
N LEU A 570 -8.97 -3.76 -17.40
CA LEU A 570 -10.33 -4.27 -17.36
C LEU A 570 -11.16 -3.35 -18.24
N VAL A 571 -11.71 -3.88 -19.32
CA VAL A 571 -12.55 -3.13 -20.27
C VAL A 571 -13.85 -3.89 -20.42
N VAL A 572 -14.95 -3.24 -20.03
CA VAL A 572 -16.30 -3.80 -20.14
C VAL A 572 -17.23 -2.83 -20.87
N THR A 573 -18.13 -3.37 -21.65
CA THR A 573 -19.07 -2.63 -22.48
C THR A 573 -20.50 -3.08 -22.23
N SER A 574 -21.45 -2.19 -22.39
CA SER A 574 -22.89 -2.47 -22.23
C SER A 574 -23.71 -1.65 -23.21
N ALA A 575 -24.76 -2.24 -23.77
CA ALA A 575 -25.70 -1.49 -24.62
C ALA A 575 -26.73 -0.69 -23.79
N ASP A 576 -27.02 -1.14 -22.57
CA ASP A 576 -28.12 -0.67 -21.73
C ASP A 576 -27.70 -0.18 -20.34
N GLY A 577 -26.41 -0.26 -19.99
CA GLY A 577 -25.88 0.05 -18.67
C GLY A 577 -26.17 -1.01 -17.60
N GLU A 578 -26.89 -2.09 -17.94
CA GLU A 578 -27.27 -3.17 -17.00
C GLU A 578 -26.64 -4.52 -17.35
N SER A 579 -26.42 -4.80 -18.63
CA SER A 579 -25.83 -6.05 -19.13
C SER A 579 -24.41 -5.76 -19.62
N TRP A 580 -23.40 -6.24 -18.90
CA TRP A 580 -22.01 -5.93 -19.20
C TRP A 580 -21.25 -7.14 -19.76
N ARG A 581 -20.35 -6.89 -20.70
CA ARG A 581 -19.49 -7.88 -21.34
C ARG A 581 -18.04 -7.42 -21.37
N ARG A 582 -17.09 -8.35 -21.23
CA ARG A 582 -15.66 -8.04 -21.36
C ARG A 582 -15.27 -7.77 -22.80
N ALA A 583 -14.43 -6.75 -22.97
CA ALA A 583 -13.79 -6.39 -24.25
C ALA A 583 -12.25 -6.45 -24.17
N ASP A 584 -11.65 -6.68 -23.01
CA ASP A 584 -10.20 -6.75 -22.75
C ASP A 584 -9.52 -7.97 -23.41
N GLY A 585 -10.27 -8.90 -23.96
CA GLY A 585 -9.75 -10.00 -24.79
C GLY A 585 -9.24 -9.58 -26.18
N ALA A 586 -9.57 -8.36 -26.66
CA ALA A 586 -9.09 -7.87 -27.95
C ALA A 586 -7.56 -7.74 -27.99
N ALA A 587 -6.97 -7.97 -29.17
CA ALA A 587 -5.51 -7.92 -29.36
C ALA A 587 -4.89 -6.59 -28.93
N ALA A 588 -5.62 -5.48 -29.07
CA ALA A 588 -5.18 -4.15 -28.65
C ALA A 588 -4.88 -4.04 -27.14
N PHE A 589 -5.50 -4.89 -26.30
CA PHE A 589 -5.30 -4.90 -24.83
C PHE A 589 -4.32 -5.98 -24.37
N GLN A 590 -3.65 -6.69 -25.28
CA GLN A 590 -2.63 -7.66 -24.90
C GLN A 590 -1.27 -6.97 -24.77
N PRO A 591 -0.51 -7.22 -23.70
CA PRO A 591 0.79 -6.59 -23.51
C PRO A 591 1.81 -7.12 -24.52
N ASP A 592 2.67 -6.24 -24.99
CA ASP A 592 3.82 -6.61 -25.80
C ASP A 592 4.98 -6.99 -24.86
N GLY A 593 5.10 -8.28 -24.56
CA GLY A 593 6.09 -8.80 -23.61
C GLY A 593 5.65 -8.68 -22.14
N THR A 594 6.52 -8.19 -21.27
CA THR A 594 6.30 -8.09 -19.82
C THR A 594 5.81 -6.72 -19.32
N ASN A 595 5.62 -5.78 -20.25
CA ASN A 595 5.21 -4.42 -19.89
C ASN A 595 3.75 -4.40 -19.40
N PRO A 596 3.43 -3.70 -18.31
CA PRO A 596 2.06 -3.56 -17.84
C PRO A 596 1.27 -2.66 -18.78
N LEU A 597 -0.01 -3.00 -18.98
CA LEU A 597 -1.00 -2.12 -19.58
C LEU A 597 -1.99 -1.71 -18.49
N ILE A 598 -2.29 -0.43 -18.41
CA ILE A 598 -3.21 0.12 -17.39
C ILE A 598 -4.23 1.01 -18.11
N ALA A 599 -5.53 0.69 -18.00
CA ALA A 599 -6.61 1.57 -18.41
C ALA A 599 -7.07 2.40 -17.20
N ARG A 600 -7.21 3.73 -17.36
CA ARG A 600 -7.56 4.63 -16.26
C ARG A 600 -8.83 5.43 -16.50
N GLY A 601 -8.99 6.01 -17.68
CA GLY A 601 -10.12 6.86 -18.03
C GLY A 601 -10.63 6.57 -19.43
N ALA A 602 -11.88 6.95 -19.68
CA ALA A 602 -12.53 6.80 -20.97
C ALA A 602 -13.40 8.01 -21.30
N ALA A 603 -13.54 8.29 -22.61
CA ALA A 603 -14.46 9.28 -23.13
C ALA A 603 -15.08 8.79 -24.45
N ALA A 604 -16.30 9.24 -24.72
CA ALA A 604 -16.97 9.06 -26.00
C ALA A 604 -17.01 10.41 -26.72
N GLY A 605 -16.70 10.39 -28.01
CA GLY A 605 -16.76 11.57 -28.90
C GLY A 605 -17.54 11.27 -30.18
N PRO A 606 -17.61 12.22 -31.10
CA PRO A 606 -18.32 12.02 -32.38
C PRO A 606 -17.78 10.86 -33.21
N ASP A 607 -16.47 10.65 -33.16
CA ASP A 607 -15.75 9.66 -33.97
C ASP A 607 -15.53 8.30 -33.31
N GLY A 608 -16.02 8.11 -32.08
CA GLY A 608 -15.84 6.86 -31.35
C GLY A 608 -15.54 7.04 -29.88
N TYR A 609 -14.96 5.99 -29.29
CA TYR A 609 -14.60 5.90 -27.89
C TYR A 609 -13.08 5.86 -27.75
N VAL A 610 -12.59 6.50 -26.71
CA VAL A 610 -11.16 6.51 -26.34
C VAL A 610 -10.99 6.01 -24.92
N ILE A 611 -10.00 5.16 -24.72
CA ILE A 611 -9.47 4.78 -23.42
C ILE A 611 -8.06 5.36 -23.31
N VAL A 612 -7.71 5.86 -22.12
CA VAL A 612 -6.37 6.36 -21.81
C VAL A 612 -5.80 5.69 -20.58
N GLY A 613 -4.44 5.66 -20.48
CA GLY A 613 -3.75 5.06 -19.36
C GLY A 613 -2.24 4.97 -19.55
N GLU A 614 -1.67 3.78 -19.33
CA GLU A 614 -0.23 3.51 -19.44
C GLU A 614 0.02 2.27 -20.32
N ASP A 615 1.11 2.32 -21.10
CA ASP A 615 1.70 1.20 -21.84
C ASP A 615 3.18 1.12 -21.49
N GLY A 616 3.51 0.23 -20.56
CA GLY A 616 4.84 0.15 -19.98
C GLY A 616 5.29 1.44 -19.29
N PHE A 617 6.28 2.10 -19.85
CA PHE A 617 6.75 3.42 -19.40
C PHE A 617 6.11 4.57 -20.16
N GLY A 618 5.32 4.29 -21.19
CA GLY A 618 4.64 5.25 -22.04
C GLY A 618 3.20 5.50 -21.66
N ALA A 619 2.60 6.53 -22.27
CA ALA A 619 1.17 6.75 -22.20
C ALA A 619 0.45 5.76 -23.14
N GLY A 620 -0.56 5.07 -22.62
CA GLY A 620 -1.38 4.11 -23.35
C GLY A 620 -2.68 4.75 -23.83
N THR A 621 -3.04 4.53 -25.09
CA THR A 621 -4.31 4.98 -25.66
C THR A 621 -4.90 3.91 -26.54
N TRP A 622 -6.23 3.76 -26.49
CA TRP A 622 -7.00 2.81 -27.32
C TRP A 622 -8.21 3.52 -27.86
N TRP A 623 -8.55 3.24 -29.11
CA TRP A 623 -9.68 3.82 -29.81
C TRP A 623 -10.60 2.74 -30.35
N SER A 624 -11.91 3.01 -30.35
CA SER A 624 -12.94 2.13 -30.93
C SER A 624 -14.06 2.95 -31.56
N PRO A 625 -14.49 2.62 -32.82
CA PRO A 625 -15.65 3.28 -33.41
C PRO A 625 -16.97 2.73 -32.87
N ASP A 626 -17.03 1.53 -32.31
CA ASP A 626 -18.25 0.74 -32.11
C ASP A 626 -18.30 -0.13 -30.86
N LEU A 627 -17.32 0.03 -29.94
CA LEU A 627 -17.11 -0.80 -28.74
C LEU A 627 -16.81 -2.28 -29.01
N LYS A 628 -16.55 -2.66 -30.25
CA LYS A 628 -16.26 -4.04 -30.68
C LYS A 628 -14.86 -4.18 -31.28
N THR A 629 -14.49 -3.21 -32.12
CA THR A 629 -13.16 -3.14 -32.73
C THR A 629 -12.29 -2.15 -31.99
N TRP A 630 -11.05 -2.55 -31.64
CA TRP A 630 -10.13 -1.74 -30.85
C TRP A 630 -8.78 -1.62 -31.54
N GLU A 631 -8.25 -0.42 -31.56
CA GLU A 631 -6.92 -0.07 -32.08
C GLU A 631 -6.13 0.67 -31.01
N ARG A 632 -4.80 0.46 -30.95
CA ARG A 632 -3.91 1.29 -30.13
C ARG A 632 -3.69 2.64 -30.81
N GLY A 633 -3.64 3.69 -30.01
CA GLY A 633 -3.28 5.01 -30.51
C GLY A 633 -1.80 5.09 -30.91
N ILE A 634 -1.52 6.02 -31.80
CA ILE A 634 -0.19 6.25 -32.33
C ILE A 634 0.33 7.65 -31.95
N PRO A 635 1.66 7.83 -31.70
CA PRO A 635 2.20 9.14 -31.45
C PRO A 635 2.18 10.00 -32.71
N ALA A 636 1.89 11.29 -32.55
CA ALA A 636 1.97 12.27 -33.64
C ALA A 636 3.43 12.67 -33.97
N GLY A 637 4.38 12.33 -33.13
CA GLY A 637 5.83 12.51 -33.26
C GLY A 637 6.57 11.56 -32.35
N GLU A 638 7.88 11.45 -32.50
CA GLU A 638 8.69 10.38 -31.89
C GLU A 638 8.54 10.29 -30.36
N ASP A 639 8.32 11.38 -29.66
CA ASP A 639 8.32 11.41 -28.18
C ASP A 639 6.95 11.63 -27.53
N ASN A 640 5.83 11.55 -28.26
CA ASN A 640 4.55 11.96 -27.69
C ASN A 640 3.91 10.94 -26.73
N LEU A 641 3.99 9.65 -27.04
CA LEU A 641 3.44 8.58 -26.21
C LEU A 641 4.52 7.70 -25.58
N VAL A 642 5.64 7.51 -26.26
CA VAL A 642 6.70 6.58 -25.86
C VAL A 642 7.45 7.11 -24.62
N GLY A 643 7.62 6.26 -23.61
CA GLY A 643 8.37 6.54 -22.40
C GLY A 643 9.56 5.61 -22.22
N THR A 644 10.44 5.98 -21.30
CA THR A 644 11.56 5.18 -20.81
C THR A 644 11.48 5.07 -19.29
N PRO A 645 12.27 4.20 -18.62
CA PRO A 645 12.30 4.18 -17.15
C PRO A 645 12.58 5.57 -16.52
N ALA A 646 13.35 6.41 -17.21
CA ALA A 646 13.72 7.77 -16.77
C ALA A 646 12.68 8.83 -17.16
N THR A 647 11.94 8.61 -18.23
CA THR A 647 10.97 9.59 -18.78
C THR A 647 9.61 8.92 -18.93
N ARG A 648 9.00 8.53 -17.81
CA ARG A 648 7.67 7.91 -17.82
C ARG A 648 6.61 8.90 -18.27
N ARG A 649 5.57 8.38 -18.94
CA ARG A 649 4.38 9.12 -19.38
C ARG A 649 3.14 8.34 -18.99
N TRP A 650 2.15 9.03 -18.47
CA TRP A 650 0.87 8.41 -18.11
C TRP A 650 -0.28 9.40 -18.33
N MET A 651 -1.41 8.88 -18.78
CA MET A 651 -2.67 9.59 -18.86
C MET A 651 -3.63 9.06 -17.78
N HIS A 652 -4.35 9.95 -17.12
CA HIS A 652 -5.31 9.59 -16.08
C HIS A 652 -6.76 9.70 -16.53
N SER A 653 -7.10 10.77 -17.20
CA SER A 653 -8.46 11.04 -17.64
C SER A 653 -8.46 11.65 -19.04
N VAL A 654 -9.60 11.59 -19.71
CA VAL A 654 -9.81 12.09 -21.04
C VAL A 654 -11.21 12.69 -21.15
N THR A 655 -11.34 13.76 -21.91
CA THR A 655 -12.61 14.38 -22.28
C THR A 655 -12.68 14.57 -23.79
N SER A 656 -13.86 14.82 -24.32
CA SER A 656 -14.10 15.03 -25.73
C SER A 656 -14.97 16.25 -25.99
N GLY A 657 -14.91 16.80 -27.20
CA GLY A 657 -15.69 17.93 -27.66
C GLY A 657 -15.53 18.13 -29.16
N MET A 658 -15.96 19.28 -29.69
CA MET A 658 -15.77 19.65 -31.10
C MET A 658 -14.29 19.75 -31.48
N PHE A 659 -13.40 19.85 -30.50
CA PHE A 659 -11.94 19.87 -30.67
C PHE A 659 -11.32 18.45 -30.82
N GLY A 660 -12.10 17.37 -30.73
CA GLY A 660 -11.65 16.00 -30.64
C GLY A 660 -11.51 15.54 -29.20
N PHE A 661 -10.37 14.94 -28.83
CA PHE A 661 -10.11 14.42 -27.49
C PHE A 661 -8.92 15.13 -26.84
N VAL A 662 -9.04 15.38 -25.54
CA VAL A 662 -7.95 15.91 -24.70
C VAL A 662 -7.78 15.05 -23.47
N ALA A 663 -6.58 14.53 -23.23
CA ALA A 663 -6.24 13.73 -22.07
C ALA A 663 -5.31 14.49 -21.14
N ALA A 664 -5.47 14.28 -19.83
CA ALA A 664 -4.64 14.86 -18.79
C ALA A 664 -3.86 13.78 -18.01
N GLY A 665 -2.67 14.15 -17.52
CA GLY A 665 -1.79 13.25 -16.80
C GLY A 665 -0.47 13.89 -16.42
N GLY A 666 0.63 13.18 -16.63
CA GLY A 666 1.94 13.66 -16.30
C GLY A 666 3.07 12.95 -17.04
N VAL A 667 4.23 13.57 -16.96
CA VAL A 667 5.51 12.99 -17.40
C VAL A 667 6.52 13.08 -16.26
N THR A 668 7.47 12.14 -16.18
CA THR A 668 8.64 12.31 -15.32
C THR A 668 9.77 12.87 -16.14
N ASP A 669 10.42 13.93 -15.63
CA ASP A 669 11.68 14.40 -16.15
C ASP A 669 12.79 14.02 -15.16
N PRO A 670 13.94 13.49 -15.62
CA PRO A 670 15.08 13.29 -14.76
C PRO A 670 15.56 14.64 -14.26
N ASN A 671 15.66 14.82 -12.94
CA ASN A 671 16.23 16.04 -12.39
C ASN A 671 17.72 16.09 -12.71
N ALA A 672 18.20 17.23 -13.22
CA ALA A 672 19.62 17.50 -13.44
C ALA A 672 20.45 17.48 -12.12
N TYR A 673 19.81 17.54 -10.97
CA TYR A 673 20.42 17.56 -9.64
C TYR A 673 20.15 16.27 -8.86
N GLY A 674 20.92 15.21 -9.12
CA GLY A 674 21.03 14.09 -8.21
C GLY A 674 20.06 12.91 -8.40
N GLY A 675 19.45 12.71 -9.58
CA GLY A 675 18.72 11.47 -9.89
C GLY A 675 17.32 11.37 -9.30
N VAL A 676 16.72 12.46 -8.84
CA VAL A 676 15.34 12.52 -8.40
C VAL A 676 14.44 12.77 -9.61
N PHE A 677 13.46 11.89 -9.82
CA PHE A 677 12.46 12.06 -10.88
C PHE A 677 11.39 13.06 -10.44
N ILE A 678 11.19 14.12 -11.23
CA ILE A 678 10.19 15.16 -10.98
C ILE A 678 8.99 14.91 -11.89
N ARG A 679 7.78 14.90 -11.33
CA ARG A 679 6.52 14.81 -12.09
C ARG A 679 6.15 16.20 -12.64
N ARG A 680 5.84 16.26 -13.95
CA ARG A 680 5.42 17.45 -14.65
C ARG A 680 3.99 17.33 -15.15
N PRO A 681 3.14 18.34 -14.94
CA PRO A 681 1.80 18.36 -15.47
C PRO A 681 1.82 18.41 -17.01
N THR A 682 1.01 17.58 -17.65
CA THR A 682 1.04 17.39 -19.09
C THR A 682 -0.35 17.02 -19.58
N VAL A 683 -0.70 17.49 -20.77
CA VAL A 683 -1.89 17.07 -21.48
C VAL A 683 -1.52 16.55 -22.87
N TRP A 684 -2.41 15.77 -23.47
CA TRP A 684 -2.30 15.29 -24.83
C TRP A 684 -3.58 15.65 -25.57
N ILE A 685 -3.42 16.03 -26.84
CA ILE A 685 -4.53 16.37 -27.74
C ILE A 685 -4.57 15.41 -28.93
N SER A 686 -5.77 15.03 -29.32
CA SER A 686 -6.01 14.20 -30.49
C SER A 686 -7.29 14.65 -31.21
N PRO A 687 -7.24 14.97 -32.50
CA PRO A 687 -8.44 15.33 -33.23
C PRO A 687 -9.39 14.16 -33.52
N ASP A 688 -8.88 12.93 -33.52
CA ASP A 688 -9.58 11.72 -33.99
C ASP A 688 -9.54 10.53 -32.97
N GLY A 689 -8.93 10.73 -31.79
CA GLY A 689 -8.73 9.69 -30.79
C GLY A 689 -7.62 8.68 -31.12
N ARG A 690 -7.04 8.72 -32.31
CA ARG A 690 -6.03 7.79 -32.82
C ARG A 690 -4.62 8.39 -32.73
N LYS A 691 -4.45 9.63 -33.14
CA LYS A 691 -3.15 10.29 -33.23
C LYS A 691 -3.00 11.36 -32.16
N TRP A 692 -2.01 11.20 -31.29
CA TRP A 692 -1.85 12.00 -30.08
C TRP A 692 -0.59 12.87 -30.10
N SER A 693 -0.76 14.14 -29.69
CA SER A 693 0.29 15.13 -29.53
C SER A 693 0.40 15.59 -28.07
N LEU A 694 1.60 15.60 -27.54
CA LEU A 694 1.89 16.02 -26.17
C LEU A 694 1.99 17.55 -26.07
N VAL A 695 1.33 18.15 -25.08
CA VAL A 695 1.40 19.58 -24.72
C VAL A 695 1.92 19.70 -23.29
N ARG A 696 3.10 20.32 -23.14
CA ARG A 696 3.70 20.60 -21.83
C ARG A 696 3.09 21.85 -21.22
N LEU A 697 2.71 21.76 -19.96
CA LEU A 697 2.12 22.88 -19.24
C LEU A 697 3.20 23.66 -18.45
N PRO A 698 3.05 24.98 -18.33
CA PRO A 698 3.94 25.77 -17.48
C PRO A 698 3.76 25.36 -16.02
N ILE A 699 4.85 25.40 -15.25
CA ILE A 699 4.77 25.08 -13.81
C ILE A 699 4.49 26.36 -13.05
N PRO A 700 3.45 26.42 -12.21
CA PRO A 700 3.17 27.59 -11.39
C PRO A 700 4.31 27.89 -10.41
N ALA A 701 4.48 29.19 -10.09
CA ALA A 701 5.48 29.59 -9.10
C ALA A 701 5.23 28.92 -7.74
N GLY A 702 6.29 28.42 -7.10
CA GLY A 702 6.20 27.73 -5.81
C GLY A 702 5.80 26.25 -5.87
N VAL A 703 5.55 25.69 -7.06
CA VAL A 703 5.30 24.27 -7.30
C VAL A 703 6.60 23.57 -7.66
N ASN A 704 6.96 22.52 -6.92
CA ASN A 704 8.13 21.71 -7.20
C ASN A 704 7.83 20.63 -8.24
N GLU A 705 6.72 19.94 -8.06
CA GLU A 705 6.21 18.92 -8.98
C GLU A 705 4.68 18.85 -8.90
N GLY A 706 4.05 18.28 -9.93
CA GLY A 706 2.62 18.07 -9.95
C GLY A 706 2.18 17.21 -11.13
N TRP A 707 0.97 16.68 -11.05
CA TRP A 707 0.33 15.92 -12.12
C TRP A 707 -1.16 16.22 -12.14
N LEU A 708 -1.81 15.95 -13.27
CA LEU A 708 -3.19 16.31 -13.54
C LEU A 708 -4.02 15.04 -13.75
N PRO A 709 -4.65 14.48 -12.71
CA PRO A 709 -5.45 13.28 -12.83
C PRO A 709 -6.85 13.52 -13.43
N HIS A 710 -7.33 14.77 -13.51
CA HIS A 710 -8.72 15.06 -13.87
C HIS A 710 -8.79 16.14 -14.95
N ILE A 711 -9.71 15.94 -15.92
CA ILE A 711 -10.05 16.90 -16.96
C ILE A 711 -11.54 16.81 -17.29
N ALA A 712 -12.14 17.93 -17.58
CA ALA A 712 -13.51 18.03 -18.10
C ALA A 712 -13.62 19.17 -19.14
N SER A 713 -14.63 19.09 -20.00
CA SER A 713 -14.94 20.11 -21.00
C SER A 713 -16.39 20.52 -20.90
N HIS A 714 -16.63 21.81 -20.94
CA HIS A 714 -17.96 22.43 -21.07
C HIS A 714 -17.89 23.41 -22.23
N ASP A 715 -18.66 23.16 -23.29
CA ASP A 715 -18.54 23.87 -24.56
C ASP A 715 -17.10 23.85 -25.07
N ASP A 716 -16.52 25.00 -25.37
CA ASP A 716 -15.13 25.15 -25.85
C ASP A 716 -14.10 25.34 -24.72
N VAL A 717 -14.56 25.35 -23.45
CA VAL A 717 -13.69 25.51 -22.30
C VAL A 717 -13.28 24.14 -21.76
N LEU A 718 -11.97 24.00 -21.53
CA LEU A 718 -11.38 22.83 -20.87
C LEU A 718 -10.83 23.23 -19.51
N VAL A 719 -11.07 22.41 -18.50
CA VAL A 719 -10.47 22.55 -17.18
C VAL A 719 -9.78 21.25 -16.79
N THR A 720 -8.52 21.33 -16.40
CA THR A 720 -7.78 20.23 -15.81
C THR A 720 -7.23 20.64 -14.46
N ALA A 721 -7.30 19.72 -13.49
CA ALA A 721 -6.84 20.00 -12.14
C ALA A 721 -6.18 18.76 -11.50
N GLY A 722 -5.36 19.04 -10.49
CA GLY A 722 -4.62 18.00 -9.77
C GLY A 722 -3.93 18.54 -8.53
N THR A 723 -2.96 17.77 -8.05
CA THR A 723 -2.24 18.06 -6.81
C THR A 723 -0.78 18.38 -7.11
N ALA A 724 -0.32 19.50 -6.59
CA ALA A 724 1.05 19.96 -6.62
C ALA A 724 1.76 19.65 -5.30
N VAL A 725 3.06 19.36 -5.37
CA VAL A 725 3.95 19.31 -4.21
C VAL A 725 4.66 20.65 -4.09
N THR A 726 4.59 21.26 -2.91
CA THR A 726 5.09 22.61 -2.63
C THR A 726 6.13 22.62 -1.52
N GLY A 727 6.85 23.73 -1.35
CA GLY A 727 7.86 23.91 -0.32
C GLY A 727 9.02 22.92 -0.47
N ASN A 728 9.47 22.33 0.64
CA ASN A 728 10.58 21.35 0.67
C ASN A 728 10.12 19.91 0.40
N GLY A 729 9.02 19.71 -0.36
CA GLY A 729 8.47 18.41 -0.65
C GLY A 729 7.50 17.86 0.42
N THR A 730 7.12 18.70 1.39
CA THR A 730 6.24 18.30 2.51
C THR A 730 4.82 18.85 2.40
N GLY A 731 4.59 19.87 1.57
CA GLY A 731 3.30 20.51 1.35
C GLY A 731 2.61 19.99 0.10
N THR A 732 1.27 19.96 0.10
CA THR A 732 0.45 19.73 -1.09
C THR A 732 -0.53 20.89 -1.30
N ALA A 733 -0.78 21.21 -2.57
CA ALA A 733 -1.73 22.26 -2.97
C ALA A 733 -2.54 21.81 -4.18
N ALA A 734 -3.83 22.12 -4.17
CA ALA A 734 -4.67 22.02 -5.34
C ALA A 734 -4.22 23.03 -6.40
N PHE A 735 -4.10 22.61 -7.65
CA PHE A 735 -3.76 23.47 -8.78
C PHE A 735 -4.45 23.00 -10.06
N GLY A 736 -4.50 23.85 -11.06
CA GLY A 736 -5.11 23.47 -12.32
C GLY A 736 -4.87 24.49 -13.43
N TYR A 737 -5.42 24.22 -14.59
CA TYR A 737 -5.34 25.06 -15.78
C TYR A 737 -6.67 25.08 -16.53
N ALA A 738 -6.92 26.17 -17.24
CA ALA A 738 -8.03 26.30 -18.18
C ALA A 738 -7.49 26.57 -19.60
N SER A 739 -8.20 26.05 -20.58
CA SER A 739 -7.96 26.31 -22.02
C SER A 739 -9.27 26.68 -22.69
N VAL A 740 -9.23 27.57 -23.68
CA VAL A 740 -10.37 28.00 -24.49
C VAL A 740 -10.13 27.83 -26.00
N ASP A 741 -9.08 27.08 -26.36
CA ASP A 741 -8.64 26.87 -27.73
C ASP A 741 -8.46 25.38 -28.07
N GLY A 742 -9.27 24.53 -27.43
CA GLY A 742 -9.22 23.09 -27.63
C GLY A 742 -7.96 22.42 -27.10
N GLY A 743 -7.39 22.97 -26.02
CA GLY A 743 -6.23 22.39 -25.35
C GLY A 743 -4.88 22.75 -25.95
N ARG A 744 -4.81 23.69 -26.88
CA ARG A 744 -3.56 24.13 -27.50
C ARG A 744 -2.76 25.05 -26.59
N SER A 745 -3.43 25.93 -25.87
CA SER A 745 -2.82 26.78 -24.84
C SER A 745 -3.56 26.70 -23.51
N TRP A 746 -2.82 26.84 -22.42
CA TRP A 746 -3.32 26.65 -21.06
C TRP A 746 -2.87 27.79 -20.14
N GLN A 747 -3.80 28.28 -19.33
CA GLN A 747 -3.53 29.27 -18.30
C GLN A 747 -3.77 28.68 -16.92
N PRO A 748 -2.87 28.90 -15.93
CA PRO A 748 -3.07 28.48 -14.57
C PRO A 748 -4.35 29.07 -13.98
N ILE A 749 -5.10 28.26 -13.21
CA ILE A 749 -6.24 28.69 -12.40
C ILE A 749 -5.90 28.62 -10.92
N SER A 750 -6.54 29.44 -10.12
CA SER A 750 -6.43 29.42 -8.65
C SER A 750 -7.63 28.69 -8.05
N LEU A 751 -7.34 27.69 -7.23
CA LEU A 751 -8.33 26.97 -6.41
C LEU A 751 -8.13 27.42 -4.95
N PRO A 752 -8.85 28.44 -4.47
CA PRO A 752 -8.59 29.07 -3.17
C PRO A 752 -8.99 28.13 -2.02
N VAL A 753 -8.14 28.06 -1.00
CA VAL A 753 -8.38 27.40 0.28
C VAL A 753 -7.99 28.35 1.41
N VAL A 754 -8.31 27.99 2.65
CA VAL A 754 -7.82 28.73 3.81
C VAL A 754 -6.29 28.72 3.84
N ALA A 755 -5.69 29.87 4.06
CA ALA A 755 -4.25 30.05 3.99
C ALA A 755 -3.51 29.14 4.99
N GLY A 756 -2.51 28.40 4.49
CA GLY A 756 -1.67 27.51 5.30
C GLY A 756 -2.15 26.05 5.39
N GLU A 757 -3.34 25.73 4.86
CA GLU A 757 -3.82 24.35 4.82
C GLU A 757 -3.32 23.61 3.57
N GLN A 758 -3.06 22.32 3.75
CA GLN A 758 -2.75 21.41 2.63
C GLN A 758 -4.04 21.10 1.88
N SER A 759 -3.95 21.06 0.56
CA SER A 759 -5.10 20.71 -0.27
C SER A 759 -4.72 19.77 -1.41
N SER A 760 -5.70 19.03 -1.90
CA SER A 760 -5.57 18.16 -3.07
C SER A 760 -6.82 18.22 -3.93
N VAL A 761 -6.73 17.76 -5.18
CA VAL A 761 -7.88 17.59 -6.08
C VAL A 761 -8.22 16.11 -6.21
N THR A 762 -9.52 15.78 -6.14
CA THR A 762 -10.02 14.41 -6.22
C THR A 762 -11.00 14.17 -7.37
N ALA A 763 -11.61 15.21 -7.93
CA ALA A 763 -12.49 15.12 -9.09
C ALA A 763 -12.62 16.46 -9.84
N VAL A 764 -12.91 16.39 -11.13
CA VAL A 764 -13.35 17.50 -11.98
C VAL A 764 -14.54 17.03 -12.81
N ALA A 765 -15.62 17.77 -12.82
CA ALA A 765 -16.81 17.46 -13.60
C ALA A 765 -17.49 18.75 -14.11
N VAL A 766 -18.51 18.57 -14.91
CA VAL A 766 -19.31 19.69 -15.47
C VAL A 766 -20.68 19.76 -14.83
N THR A 767 -21.21 20.96 -14.76
CA THR A 767 -22.61 21.26 -14.49
C THR A 767 -23.25 21.85 -15.76
N PRO A 768 -24.58 22.02 -15.86
CA PRO A 768 -25.22 22.64 -17.02
C PRO A 768 -24.67 24.01 -17.42
N ARG A 769 -24.01 24.73 -16.52
CA ARG A 769 -23.42 26.07 -16.76
C ARG A 769 -21.96 26.26 -16.34
N GLY A 770 -21.18 25.21 -16.32
CA GLY A 770 -19.76 25.37 -15.98
C GLY A 770 -19.18 24.14 -15.32
N PHE A 771 -18.39 24.35 -14.26
CA PHE A 771 -17.53 23.31 -13.71
C PHE A 771 -17.69 23.16 -12.21
N VAL A 772 -17.46 21.96 -11.74
CA VAL A 772 -17.27 21.60 -10.33
C VAL A 772 -15.95 20.84 -10.17
N VAL A 773 -15.19 21.21 -9.15
CA VAL A 773 -13.96 20.49 -8.72
C VAL A 773 -14.14 20.06 -7.28
N ALA A 774 -13.85 18.81 -6.95
CA ALA A 774 -13.73 18.37 -5.58
C ALA A 774 -12.26 18.20 -5.19
N GLY A 775 -12.02 18.35 -3.91
CA GLY A 775 -10.71 18.10 -3.31
C GLY A 775 -10.80 17.85 -1.82
N THR A 776 -9.65 17.77 -1.18
CA THR A 776 -9.54 17.64 0.28
C THR A 776 -8.71 18.77 0.85
N VAL A 777 -9.02 19.16 2.07
CA VAL A 777 -8.31 20.19 2.86
C VAL A 777 -7.95 19.61 4.21
N GLY A 778 -6.73 19.89 4.69
CA GLY A 778 -6.26 19.42 5.99
C GLY A 778 -5.67 18.01 6.01
N ARG A 779 -5.35 17.53 7.22
CA ARG A 779 -4.95 16.14 7.51
C ARG A 779 -5.46 15.74 8.90
N PRO A 780 -6.41 14.78 9.02
CA PRO A 780 -7.11 14.09 7.91
C PRO A 780 -7.84 15.05 6.99
N GLY A 781 -8.12 14.60 5.75
CA GLY A 781 -8.69 15.45 4.73
C GLY A 781 -10.21 15.60 4.84
N ASP A 782 -10.70 16.83 4.94
CA ASP A 782 -12.13 17.17 4.79
C ASP A 782 -12.42 17.57 3.33
N VAL A 783 -13.65 17.36 2.87
CA VAL A 783 -14.06 17.70 1.50
C VAL A 783 -14.10 19.21 1.30
N VAL A 784 -13.55 19.66 0.19
CA VAL A 784 -13.75 20.99 -0.37
C VAL A 784 -14.28 20.89 -1.80
N ILE A 785 -15.20 21.76 -2.17
CA ILE A 785 -15.79 21.84 -3.51
C ILE A 785 -15.56 23.24 -4.04
N TRP A 786 -15.11 23.34 -5.28
CA TRP A 786 -15.01 24.62 -5.99
C TRP A 786 -15.96 24.60 -7.18
N THR A 787 -16.70 25.68 -7.39
CA THR A 787 -17.59 25.86 -8.55
C THR A 787 -17.15 27.05 -9.38
N SER A 788 -17.35 26.96 -10.69
CA SER A 788 -17.00 28.01 -11.66
C SER A 788 -17.93 27.97 -12.86
N ALA A 789 -18.43 29.12 -13.27
CA ALA A 789 -19.22 29.27 -14.50
C ALA A 789 -18.33 29.42 -15.76
N ASP A 790 -17.09 29.90 -15.62
CA ASP A 790 -16.18 30.22 -16.73
C ASP A 790 -14.90 29.38 -16.78
N GLY A 791 -14.75 28.44 -15.84
CA GLY A 791 -13.54 27.62 -15.70
C GLY A 791 -12.31 28.40 -15.17
N ARG A 792 -12.41 29.70 -14.88
CA ARG A 792 -11.32 30.58 -14.48
C ARG A 792 -11.47 31.15 -13.07
N SER A 793 -12.70 31.54 -12.73
CA SER A 793 -13.07 32.16 -11.45
C SER A 793 -13.74 31.11 -10.57
N TRP A 794 -13.14 30.80 -9.43
CA TRP A 794 -13.56 29.68 -8.59
C TRP A 794 -14.05 30.13 -7.22
N LYS A 795 -15.17 29.58 -6.77
CA LYS A 795 -15.77 29.83 -5.47
C LYS A 795 -15.65 28.57 -4.63
N PRO A 796 -14.96 28.59 -3.46
CA PRO A 796 -14.83 27.43 -2.58
C PRO A 796 -16.08 27.26 -1.71
N GLU A 797 -16.44 25.99 -1.45
CA GLU A 797 -17.45 25.54 -0.48
C GLU A 797 -16.85 24.41 0.33
N GLN A 798 -17.02 24.42 1.64
CA GLN A 798 -16.62 23.32 2.53
C GLN A 798 -17.89 22.75 3.18
N PRO A 799 -18.50 21.73 2.57
CA PRO A 799 -19.66 21.06 3.12
C PRO A 799 -19.31 20.39 4.44
N ARG A 800 -20.25 20.38 5.38
CA ARG A 800 -20.04 19.79 6.72
C ARG A 800 -20.95 18.58 6.90
N GLY A 801 -20.58 17.73 7.82
CA GLY A 801 -21.36 16.57 8.22
C GLY A 801 -20.70 15.25 7.87
N ILE A 802 -21.39 14.16 8.16
CA ILE A 802 -20.92 12.79 7.96
C ILE A 802 -20.56 12.59 6.47
N GLY A 803 -19.33 12.11 6.23
CA GLY A 803 -18.85 11.87 4.87
C GLY A 803 -18.24 13.09 4.17
N MET A 804 -18.37 14.30 4.76
CA MET A 804 -17.80 15.53 4.22
C MET A 804 -16.72 16.12 5.11
N SER A 805 -16.87 16.02 6.42
CA SER A 805 -15.90 16.52 7.39
C SER A 805 -15.93 15.69 8.67
N GLY A 806 -14.85 15.69 9.42
CA GLY A 806 -14.72 15.00 10.70
C GLY A 806 -13.59 13.98 10.77
N PRO A 807 -13.70 12.97 11.64
CA PRO A 807 -12.63 11.95 11.79
C PRO A 807 -12.49 11.08 10.55
N GLY A 808 -11.25 10.87 10.09
CA GLY A 808 -10.91 10.09 8.90
C GLY A 808 -10.70 10.96 7.66
N ASP A 809 -10.37 10.33 6.54
CA ASP A 809 -10.20 11.01 5.26
C ASP A 809 -11.50 10.93 4.46
N GLN A 810 -12.08 12.07 4.11
CA GLN A 810 -13.28 12.18 3.28
C GLN A 810 -12.91 12.70 1.90
N ARG A 811 -13.47 12.11 0.86
CA ARG A 811 -13.24 12.55 -0.52
C ARG A 811 -14.45 12.26 -1.41
N LEU A 812 -14.69 13.17 -2.36
CA LEU A 812 -15.58 12.94 -3.49
C LEU A 812 -14.73 12.60 -4.72
N THR A 813 -15.12 11.57 -5.45
CA THR A 813 -14.35 11.00 -6.58
C THR A 813 -15.00 11.27 -7.93
N ALA A 814 -16.33 11.51 -7.95
CA ALA A 814 -17.04 11.81 -9.18
C ALA A 814 -18.33 12.61 -8.91
N PHE A 815 -18.79 13.31 -9.95
CA PHE A 815 -20.06 14.04 -9.94
C PHE A 815 -20.85 13.75 -11.21
N THR A 816 -22.16 13.89 -11.07
CA THR A 816 -23.11 13.99 -12.18
C THR A 816 -24.27 14.91 -11.81
N THR A 817 -25.08 15.30 -12.78
CA THR A 817 -26.30 16.08 -12.57
C THR A 817 -27.53 15.26 -12.94
N VAL A 818 -28.51 15.21 -12.04
CA VAL A 818 -29.74 14.46 -12.22
C VAL A 818 -30.90 15.29 -11.67
N ASP A 819 -31.97 15.46 -12.44
CA ASP A 819 -33.23 16.14 -12.02
C ASP A 819 -33.05 17.51 -11.34
N GLY A 820 -32.05 18.28 -11.79
CA GLY A 820 -31.78 19.61 -11.21
C GLY A 820 -30.93 19.55 -9.93
N GLU A 821 -30.39 18.40 -9.57
CA GLU A 821 -29.44 18.21 -8.45
C GLU A 821 -28.05 17.88 -8.94
N LEU A 822 -27.05 18.35 -8.21
CA LEU A 822 -25.68 17.87 -8.30
C LEU A 822 -25.51 16.69 -7.33
N VAL A 823 -25.14 15.54 -7.89
CA VAL A 823 -24.89 14.30 -7.14
C VAL A 823 -23.39 14.03 -7.15
N GLY A 824 -22.78 13.96 -5.97
CA GLY A 824 -21.39 13.58 -5.77
C GLY A 824 -21.30 12.21 -5.09
N VAL A 825 -20.36 11.39 -5.52
CA VAL A 825 -20.01 10.13 -4.87
C VAL A 825 -18.55 10.12 -4.47
N GLY A 826 -18.23 9.32 -3.46
CA GLY A 826 -16.88 9.19 -2.98
C GLY A 826 -16.73 8.16 -1.89
N SER A 827 -15.81 8.40 -0.97
CA SER A 827 -15.56 7.50 0.16
C SER A 827 -15.16 8.26 1.41
N THR A 828 -15.52 7.67 2.54
CA THR A 828 -15.04 8.06 3.86
C THR A 828 -14.19 6.93 4.41
N ALA A 829 -12.92 7.21 4.69
CA ALA A 829 -12.05 6.25 5.36
C ALA A 829 -12.39 6.18 6.83
N THR A 830 -12.89 5.03 7.28
CA THR A 830 -13.19 4.77 8.69
C THR A 830 -12.17 3.79 9.28
N GLY A 831 -12.10 3.70 10.62
CA GLY A 831 -11.29 2.69 11.30
C GLY A 831 -11.71 1.24 11.00
N GLN A 832 -12.87 1.04 10.36
CA GLN A 832 -13.41 -0.26 9.97
C GLN A 832 -13.34 -0.54 8.47
N GLY A 833 -13.00 0.45 7.68
CA GLY A 833 -12.88 0.34 6.22
C GLY A 833 -13.30 1.63 5.51
N ASP A 834 -13.17 1.61 4.20
CA ASP A 834 -13.71 2.66 3.34
C ASP A 834 -15.21 2.42 3.13
N GLU A 835 -16.00 3.42 3.40
CA GLU A 835 -17.44 3.41 3.12
C GLU A 835 -17.75 4.38 2.00
N PRO A 836 -18.59 3.99 1.02
CA PRO A 836 -19.06 4.92 0.00
C PRO A 836 -19.79 6.09 0.65
N THR A 837 -19.62 7.25 0.07
CA THR A 837 -20.34 8.47 0.45
C THR A 837 -21.15 8.95 -0.74
N VAL A 838 -22.40 9.36 -0.53
CA VAL A 838 -23.22 10.10 -1.49
C VAL A 838 -23.51 11.48 -0.91
N TRP A 839 -23.32 12.48 -1.73
CA TRP A 839 -23.65 13.87 -1.41
C TRP A 839 -24.52 14.43 -2.51
N ARG A 840 -25.56 15.19 -2.11
CA ARG A 840 -26.51 15.77 -3.04
C ARG A 840 -26.85 17.19 -2.62
N ARG A 841 -26.95 18.06 -3.58
CA ARG A 841 -27.53 19.40 -3.40
C ARG A 841 -28.27 19.87 -4.67
N PRO A 842 -29.30 20.69 -4.51
CA PRO A 842 -29.92 21.39 -5.65
C PRO A 842 -28.87 22.24 -6.38
N LEU A 843 -28.94 22.28 -7.71
CA LEU A 843 -28.17 23.22 -8.49
C LEU A 843 -28.61 24.66 -8.17
N SER A 844 -27.67 25.56 -7.95
CA SER A 844 -27.95 26.99 -7.78
C SER A 844 -28.47 27.60 -9.09
N SER A 845 -29.10 28.76 -9.02
CA SER A 845 -29.54 29.48 -10.21
C SER A 845 -28.42 29.77 -11.21
N ASP A 846 -27.21 29.94 -10.72
CA ASP A 846 -26.00 30.12 -11.54
C ASP A 846 -25.57 28.82 -12.25
N GLU A 847 -26.03 27.66 -11.78
CA GLU A 847 -25.67 26.31 -12.29
C GLU A 847 -26.79 25.63 -13.11
N THR A 848 -28.07 26.05 -13.00
CA THR A 848 -29.21 25.39 -13.68
C THR A 848 -29.39 25.75 -15.13
N GLY A 849 -28.79 26.84 -15.63
CA GLY A 849 -28.95 27.25 -17.03
C GLY A 849 -30.37 27.84 -17.36
N THR A 850 -31.24 27.96 -16.39
CA THR A 850 -32.55 28.63 -16.60
C THR A 850 -32.36 30.13 -16.57
N PRO A 851 -32.86 30.89 -17.58
CA PRO A 851 -32.67 32.34 -17.67
C PRO A 851 -33.24 33.10 -16.50
#